data_80c1cba1c826b43a06dac07f4a2be55d
#
_entry.id   80c1cba1c826b43a06dac07f4a2be55d
#
_cell.length_a   1.000
_cell.length_b   1.000
_cell.length_c   1.000
_cell.angle_alpha   90.00
_cell.angle_beta   90.00
_cell.angle_gamma   90.00
#
_symmetry.space_group_name_H-M   'P 1'
#
loop_
_entity.id
_entity.type
_entity.pdbx_description
1 polymer ?
#
loop_
_entity_poly.entity_id
_entity_poly.type
_entity_poly.pdbx_seq_one_letter_code
_entity_poly.pdbx_strand_id
1 'polypeptide(L)'
;MAFTLAVDPVKQNYATVRLWGSDATLDDLILFCDGKQVGYRHLGDIDLLDIGGEQAAFPGRYIYATTPLPPAMTRGKTNLNLEIRSSGPTWGYGNTFAQFQKPMTSPTRGIYKIYSHTDGFFSPPAAEMQGAAPKNPPVRTAPGVEVLDKLKTRVNAEAARWLKAAKPLDEMQMEFLARAYFVKWTPAFQNPQVVAQVVKGMDALFGAWRVNPRLAQHDPVTPNPEWFEFGPAGHAISLLGDEVQGWLDTEISDGDKKISRRTAWSQLLVAGRDWHRKHRRLYTNQTMITDMEIYLSNRGLEVVDPANALSEAEVRRYLYEAVALEPWRDSDPGDGSRNWGMGTNYWQLTAKHLTKELGYVGYYGEVLDWVTSIYNATRRAPGRPGDEKIKSQLEKIAATRALFRYPGVDENGFRAMLIEAVVGWRDAGHYPGNVAYAERPTWDASPLAAAAATLAADAVGCAQQLFADGQFFISLERQMAQANNLRVTAGLLEVPDDYELIKAQPPSARRLPMTPGQPDFVFSDEEDGVVAIKNGEEIFYASLYWRARNAVNFLARVHFTTPTVDRIAVVHEEAQFTPSGQFYTRPDHINFGFANGGPKFPVELHSAHAGEKLPIAKIPDGVMFQPGDESIYAGKGDFYTLRYGAYLVGMNLTTDRTFELKTPAEIASAKELVSGKTIQLGAPLPVAPRSTVVLFFAK
;
A
#
# COMPACT_ATOMS: atom_id res chain seq x y z
N MET A 1 2.78 -19.37 26.45
CA MET A 1 2.46 -20.81 26.37
C MET A 1 3.68 -21.55 25.89
N ALA A 2 4.27 -22.41 26.73
CA ALA A 2 5.43 -23.24 26.39
C ALA A 2 4.96 -24.63 25.96
N PHE A 3 5.63 -25.24 24.99
CA PHE A 3 5.31 -26.56 24.44
C PHE A 3 6.53 -27.18 23.75
N THR A 4 6.51 -28.52 23.58
CA THR A 4 7.52 -29.25 22.83
C THR A 4 6.97 -29.66 21.48
N LEU A 5 7.71 -29.42 20.42
CA LEU A 5 7.34 -29.76 19.04
C LEU A 5 8.34 -30.77 18.48
N ALA A 6 7.84 -31.87 17.93
CA ALA A 6 8.67 -32.85 17.21
C ALA A 6 9.18 -32.23 15.91
N VAL A 7 10.44 -32.46 15.56
CA VAL A 7 11.08 -31.95 14.35
C VAL A 7 11.91 -33.02 13.65
N ASP A 8 12.07 -32.89 12.35
CA ASP A 8 12.98 -33.72 11.55
C ASP A 8 14.40 -33.14 11.67
N PRO A 9 15.43 -33.95 12.05
CA PRO A 9 16.77 -33.46 12.26
C PRO A 9 17.51 -33.05 10.99
N VAL A 10 16.99 -33.38 9.81
CA VAL A 10 17.66 -33.18 8.51
C VAL A 10 16.90 -32.23 7.61
N LYS A 11 15.58 -32.34 7.58
CA LYS A 11 14.72 -31.57 6.67
C LYS A 11 14.42 -30.17 7.19
N GLN A 12 13.97 -29.29 6.29
CA GLN A 12 13.32 -28.05 6.68
C GLN A 12 12.07 -28.38 7.48
N ASN A 13 11.93 -27.74 8.62
CA ASN A 13 10.75 -27.87 9.47
C ASN A 13 9.91 -26.59 9.45
N TYR A 14 8.62 -26.77 9.62
CA TYR A 14 7.65 -25.70 9.75
C TYR A 14 6.78 -25.90 10.99
N ALA A 15 6.38 -24.82 11.61
CA ALA A 15 5.32 -24.80 12.60
C ALA A 15 4.07 -24.18 11.99
N THR A 16 2.91 -24.87 12.09
CA THR A 16 1.63 -24.32 11.70
C THR A 16 0.72 -24.19 12.90
N VAL A 17 0.16 -23.01 13.09
CA VAL A 17 -0.78 -22.69 14.17
C VAL A 17 -2.19 -22.57 13.57
N ARG A 18 -3.15 -23.25 14.18
CA ARG A 18 -4.57 -23.14 13.85
C ARG A 18 -5.21 -22.08 14.72
N LEU A 19 -5.70 -21.01 14.10
CA LEU A 19 -6.28 -19.83 14.74
C LEU A 19 -7.76 -19.71 14.34
N TRP A 20 -8.55 -19.04 15.19
CA TRP A 20 -9.93 -18.74 14.84
C TRP A 20 -10.02 -17.39 14.12
N GLY A 21 -10.49 -17.39 12.90
CA GLY A 21 -10.50 -16.22 12.03
C GLY A 21 -11.54 -15.15 12.39
N SER A 22 -12.51 -15.48 13.28
CA SER A 22 -13.46 -14.47 13.80
C SER A 22 -12.89 -13.65 14.95
N ASP A 23 -11.77 -14.06 15.56
CA ASP A 23 -11.14 -13.23 16.58
C ASP A 23 -10.62 -11.94 15.95
N ALA A 24 -10.88 -10.82 16.59
CA ALA A 24 -10.42 -9.51 16.20
C ALA A 24 -9.64 -8.89 17.36
N THR A 25 -8.39 -8.54 17.11
CA THR A 25 -7.50 -8.01 18.15
C THR A 25 -6.36 -7.23 17.51
N LEU A 26 -5.85 -6.24 18.26
CA LEU A 26 -4.60 -5.54 17.92
C LEU A 26 -3.39 -6.20 18.57
N ASP A 27 -3.60 -7.11 19.50
CA ASP A 27 -2.53 -7.76 20.27
C ASP A 27 -1.98 -8.97 19.50
N ASP A 28 -0.68 -9.15 19.52
CA ASP A 28 0.06 -10.07 18.66
C ASP A 28 0.50 -11.35 19.38
N LEU A 29 0.71 -12.40 18.60
CA LEU A 29 1.34 -13.65 19.01
C LEU A 29 2.71 -13.79 18.36
N ILE A 30 3.74 -14.08 19.15
CA ILE A 30 5.12 -14.22 18.67
C ILE A 30 5.67 -15.59 19.08
N LEU A 31 6.25 -16.30 18.12
CA LEU A 31 6.88 -17.60 18.34
C LEU A 31 8.36 -17.45 18.75
N PHE A 32 8.73 -18.12 19.83
CA PHE A 32 10.11 -18.18 20.35
C PHE A 32 10.60 -19.62 20.42
N CYS A 33 11.91 -19.80 20.21
CA CYS A 33 12.64 -21.02 20.49
C CYS A 33 13.88 -20.68 21.32
N ASP A 34 14.04 -21.33 22.46
CA ASP A 34 15.15 -21.08 23.40
C ASP A 34 15.33 -19.58 23.72
N GLY A 35 14.22 -18.86 23.91
CA GLY A 35 14.18 -17.44 24.20
C GLY A 35 14.43 -16.50 23.01
N LYS A 36 14.66 -17.04 21.81
CA LYS A 36 14.89 -16.27 20.58
C LYS A 36 13.67 -16.27 19.68
N GLN A 37 13.33 -15.12 19.12
CA GLN A 37 12.22 -14.99 18.18
C GLN A 37 12.53 -15.76 16.89
N VAL A 38 11.62 -16.63 16.49
CA VAL A 38 11.74 -17.48 15.29
C VAL A 38 11.39 -16.74 14.02
N GLY A 39 10.41 -15.87 14.05
CA GLY A 39 10.03 -15.05 12.92
C GLY A 39 11.11 -14.06 12.51
N TYR A 40 11.06 -13.65 11.26
CA TYR A 40 12.01 -12.68 10.73
C TYR A 40 11.41 -11.28 10.77
N ARG A 41 12.10 -10.37 11.41
CA ARG A 41 11.69 -8.97 11.50
C ARG A 41 12.75 -8.07 10.94
N HIS A 42 12.38 -7.26 9.98
CA HIS A 42 13.28 -6.23 9.47
C HIS A 42 12.47 -5.05 8.91
N LEU A 43 12.71 -3.87 9.48
CA LEU A 43 12.30 -2.60 8.89
C LEU A 43 10.81 -2.47 8.51
N GLY A 44 9.97 -2.98 9.38
CA GLY A 44 8.53 -2.96 9.17
C GLY A 44 7.95 -4.29 8.72
N ASP A 45 8.80 -5.25 8.47
CA ASP A 45 8.41 -6.57 8.08
C ASP A 45 8.23 -7.44 9.31
N ILE A 46 7.03 -7.87 9.60
CA ILE A 46 6.67 -8.56 10.83
C ILE A 46 6.16 -9.96 10.49
N ASP A 47 6.98 -10.97 10.75
CA ASP A 47 6.56 -12.36 10.68
C ASP A 47 5.98 -12.75 12.03
N LEU A 48 4.72 -12.45 12.26
CA LEU A 48 3.97 -12.86 13.43
C LEU A 48 3.16 -14.11 13.12
N LEU A 49 2.89 -14.90 14.14
CA LEU A 49 1.92 -15.99 14.04
C LEU A 49 0.50 -15.47 13.93
N ASP A 50 0.26 -14.32 14.54
CA ASP A 50 -1.04 -13.69 14.50
C ASP A 50 -1.19 -12.85 13.24
N ILE A 51 -2.35 -12.92 12.67
CA ILE A 51 -2.76 -12.16 11.51
C ILE A 51 -3.27 -10.77 11.86
N GLY A 52 -3.06 -10.32 13.07
CA GLY A 52 -3.28 -8.95 13.52
C GLY A 52 -4.53 -8.22 13.02
N GLY A 53 -4.70 -7.00 13.48
CA GLY A 53 -5.76 -6.11 13.04
C GLY A 53 -7.05 -6.19 13.85
N GLU A 54 -7.77 -5.08 13.89
CA GLU A 54 -9.01 -4.90 14.64
C GLU A 54 -10.18 -5.70 14.07
N GLN A 55 -10.02 -6.31 12.90
CA GLN A 55 -11.11 -6.99 12.19
C GLN A 55 -10.88 -8.50 12.11
N ALA A 56 -11.98 -9.24 12.08
CA ALA A 56 -11.93 -10.66 11.82
C ALA A 56 -11.46 -10.92 10.37
N ALA A 57 -10.35 -11.65 10.23
CA ALA A 57 -9.77 -11.92 8.91
C ALA A 57 -10.58 -12.94 8.11
N PHE A 58 -11.06 -13.99 8.78
CA PHE A 58 -11.84 -15.10 8.18
C PHE A 58 -13.03 -15.47 9.08
N PRO A 59 -14.06 -14.62 9.15
CA PRO A 59 -15.18 -14.84 10.05
C PRO A 59 -15.84 -16.21 9.90
N GLY A 60 -16.04 -16.90 11.04
CA GLY A 60 -16.66 -18.23 11.07
C GLY A 60 -15.79 -19.39 10.57
N ARG A 61 -14.48 -19.15 10.36
CA ARG A 61 -13.55 -20.14 9.82
C ARG A 61 -12.25 -20.19 10.61
N TYR A 62 -11.60 -21.35 10.59
CA TYR A 62 -10.23 -21.47 11.05
C TYR A 62 -9.25 -21.10 9.93
N ILE A 63 -8.12 -20.54 10.31
CA ILE A 63 -6.97 -20.28 9.46
C ILE A 63 -5.77 -21.04 9.96
N TYR A 64 -4.87 -21.37 9.05
CA TYR A 64 -3.61 -22.04 9.32
C TYR A 64 -2.46 -21.09 8.96
N ALA A 65 -1.75 -20.63 9.97
CA ALA A 65 -0.58 -19.75 9.84
C ALA A 65 0.71 -20.57 9.96
N THR A 66 1.49 -20.63 8.89
CA THR A 66 2.72 -21.44 8.79
C THR A 66 3.96 -20.58 8.82
N THR A 67 4.91 -20.94 9.67
CA THR A 67 6.22 -20.26 9.83
C THR A 67 7.35 -21.29 9.70
N PRO A 68 8.41 -21.01 8.93
CA PRO A 68 9.58 -21.89 8.86
C PRO A 68 10.38 -21.83 10.17
N LEU A 69 10.82 -22.98 10.64
CA LEU A 69 11.73 -23.07 11.76
C LEU A 69 13.18 -22.95 11.25
N PRO A 70 14.03 -22.09 11.87
CA PRO A 70 15.40 -21.93 11.43
C PRO A 70 16.17 -23.26 11.43
N PRO A 71 16.84 -23.65 10.33
CA PRO A 71 17.58 -24.89 10.26
C PRO A 71 18.66 -25.04 11.34
N ALA A 72 19.27 -23.92 11.75
CA ALA A 72 20.25 -23.90 12.83
C ALA A 72 19.68 -24.39 14.19
N MET A 73 18.36 -24.26 14.39
CA MET A 73 17.69 -24.70 15.61
C MET A 73 17.20 -26.15 15.54
N THR A 74 16.91 -26.67 14.36
CA THR A 74 16.33 -28.02 14.17
C THR A 74 17.35 -29.09 13.86
N ARG A 75 18.49 -28.73 13.23
CA ARG A 75 19.49 -29.69 12.76
C ARG A 75 20.01 -30.57 13.88
N GLY A 76 19.94 -31.91 13.69
CA GLY A 76 20.38 -32.92 14.65
C GLY A 76 19.47 -33.07 15.87
N LYS A 77 18.36 -32.37 15.93
CA LYS A 77 17.37 -32.50 17.02
C LYS A 77 16.10 -33.22 16.52
N THR A 78 15.45 -33.93 17.43
CA THR A 78 14.15 -34.56 17.18
C THR A 78 13.01 -33.82 17.84
N ASN A 79 13.31 -32.88 18.73
CA ASN A 79 12.32 -32.06 19.42
C ASN A 79 12.88 -30.65 19.67
N LEU A 80 12.01 -29.66 19.69
CA LEU A 80 12.29 -28.29 20.10
C LEU A 80 11.36 -27.85 21.21
N ASN A 81 11.88 -27.09 22.16
CA ASN A 81 11.07 -26.37 23.13
C ASN A 81 10.75 -24.98 22.56
N LEU A 82 9.48 -24.76 22.35
CA LEU A 82 8.95 -23.52 21.80
C LEU A 82 8.07 -22.81 22.81
N GLU A 83 7.92 -21.52 22.62
CA GLU A 83 7.02 -20.71 23.40
C GLU A 83 6.30 -19.74 22.47
N ILE A 84 4.96 -19.63 22.60
CA ILE A 84 4.20 -18.53 22.02
C ILE A 84 3.90 -17.54 23.13
N ARG A 85 4.34 -16.31 22.94
CA ARG A 85 4.11 -15.16 23.83
C ARG A 85 3.12 -14.22 23.18
N SER A 86 2.23 -13.70 23.98
CA SER A 86 1.39 -12.56 23.62
C SER A 86 2.12 -11.25 23.85
N SER A 87 1.85 -10.28 23.04
CA SER A 87 2.40 -8.94 23.10
C SER A 87 1.28 -7.95 22.78
N GLY A 88 1.36 -6.74 23.31
CA GLY A 88 0.54 -5.64 22.83
C GLY A 88 0.85 -5.34 21.36
N PRO A 89 0.06 -4.46 20.71
CA PRO A 89 0.18 -4.22 19.28
C PRO A 89 1.58 -3.82 18.88
N THR A 90 2.09 -4.45 17.82
CA THR A 90 3.39 -4.15 17.26
C THR A 90 3.21 -3.41 15.95
N TRP A 91 3.83 -2.25 15.83
CA TRP A 91 3.83 -1.53 14.58
C TRP A 91 5.18 -1.66 13.89
N GLY A 92 5.18 -2.15 12.67
CA GLY A 92 6.38 -2.34 11.90
C GLY A 92 7.03 -1.06 11.40
N TYR A 93 6.31 0.04 11.51
CA TYR A 93 6.70 1.35 11.02
C TYR A 93 7.01 2.26 12.18
N GLY A 94 8.18 2.70 12.30
CA GLY A 94 8.44 3.78 13.23
C GLY A 94 9.37 3.47 14.36
N ASN A 95 9.72 4.54 14.98
CA ASN A 95 10.76 4.70 15.97
C ASN A 95 10.47 4.04 17.30
N THR A 96 9.37 3.35 17.44
CA THR A 96 8.90 3.16 18.78
C THR A 96 8.84 1.71 19.19
N PHE A 97 9.96 1.27 19.64
CA PHE A 97 10.08 0.28 20.65
C PHE A 97 9.08 0.36 21.76
N ALA A 98 8.63 1.56 22.16
CA ALA A 98 7.55 1.79 23.09
C ALA A 98 6.25 1.06 22.70
N GLN A 99 6.04 0.76 21.44
CA GLN A 99 4.88 -0.02 20.99
C GLN A 99 4.98 -1.50 21.33
N PHE A 100 6.16 -2.07 21.36
CA PHE A 100 6.38 -3.41 21.90
C PHE A 100 6.14 -3.51 23.38
N GLN A 101 6.23 -2.39 24.07
CA GLN A 101 6.05 -2.31 25.52
C GLN A 101 4.64 -1.88 25.89
N LYS A 102 3.77 -1.62 24.93
CA LYS A 102 2.36 -1.37 25.26
C LYS A 102 1.79 -2.62 25.90
N PRO A 103 1.13 -2.48 27.03
CA PRO A 103 0.42 -3.58 27.64
C PRO A 103 -0.66 -4.08 26.66
N MET A 104 -0.95 -5.35 26.72
CA MET A 104 -2.09 -5.92 26.02
C MET A 104 -3.38 -5.18 26.43
N THR A 105 -4.18 -4.86 25.45
CA THR A 105 -5.45 -4.17 25.65
C THR A 105 -6.66 -5.09 25.47
N SER A 106 -6.44 -6.24 24.84
CA SER A 106 -7.44 -7.27 24.57
C SER A 106 -6.80 -8.66 24.60
N PRO A 107 -7.57 -9.74 24.65
CA PRO A 107 -7.04 -11.07 24.38
C PRO A 107 -6.51 -11.18 22.95
N THR A 108 -5.46 -11.94 22.75
CA THR A 108 -5.00 -12.34 21.41
C THR A 108 -5.95 -13.34 20.78
N ARG A 109 -5.72 -13.69 19.52
CA ARG A 109 -6.44 -14.80 18.88
C ARG A 109 -6.26 -16.09 19.65
N GLY A 110 -7.32 -16.90 19.69
CA GLY A 110 -7.26 -18.22 20.28
C GLY A 110 -6.41 -19.19 19.47
N ILE A 111 -5.48 -19.87 20.15
CA ILE A 111 -4.66 -20.94 19.59
C ILE A 111 -5.39 -22.26 19.82
N TYR A 112 -5.80 -22.93 18.76
CA TYR A 112 -6.56 -24.18 18.86
C TYR A 112 -5.70 -25.41 18.69
N LYS A 113 -4.65 -25.32 17.87
CA LYS A 113 -3.73 -26.43 17.62
C LYS A 113 -2.43 -25.95 17.00
N ILE A 114 -1.37 -26.72 17.23
CA ILE A 114 -0.04 -26.48 16.66
C ILE A 114 0.44 -27.78 16.03
N TYR A 115 1.03 -27.66 14.84
CA TYR A 115 1.53 -28.77 14.07
C TYR A 115 2.99 -28.56 13.70
N SER A 116 3.74 -29.64 13.55
CA SER A 116 5.02 -29.65 12.86
C SER A 116 4.91 -30.48 11.57
N HIS A 117 5.58 -30.05 10.54
CA HIS A 117 5.67 -30.73 9.26
C HIS A 117 6.92 -30.29 8.50
N THR A 118 7.26 -31.03 7.44
CA THR A 118 8.47 -30.75 6.63
C THR A 118 8.15 -30.29 5.21
N ASP A 119 6.89 -30.26 4.83
CA ASP A 119 6.42 -29.66 3.57
C ASP A 119 5.91 -28.26 3.86
N GLY A 120 6.31 -27.25 3.07
CA GLY A 120 5.79 -25.89 3.22
C GLY A 120 4.28 -25.79 3.06
N PHE A 121 3.67 -26.71 2.33
CA PHE A 121 2.22 -26.81 2.18
C PHE A 121 1.59 -27.66 3.29
N PHE A 122 0.92 -27.00 4.21
CA PHE A 122 0.20 -27.70 5.27
C PHE A 122 -1.15 -28.23 4.80
N SER A 123 -1.37 -29.55 4.96
CA SER A 123 -2.66 -30.21 4.74
C SER A 123 -3.27 -30.56 6.09
N PRO A 124 -4.38 -29.92 6.52
CA PRO A 124 -5.00 -30.27 7.79
C PRO A 124 -5.55 -31.70 7.75
N PRO A 125 -5.62 -32.39 8.91
CA PRO A 125 -6.25 -33.70 9.01
C PRO A 125 -7.69 -33.67 8.48
N ALA A 126 -8.14 -34.76 7.88
CA ALA A 126 -9.48 -34.84 7.30
C ALA A 126 -10.60 -34.49 8.29
N ALA A 127 -10.43 -34.85 9.57
CA ALA A 127 -11.39 -34.51 10.64
C ALA A 127 -11.47 -33.02 10.97
N GLU A 128 -10.51 -32.20 10.47
CA GLU A 128 -10.44 -30.76 10.69
C GLU A 128 -10.76 -29.97 9.42
N MET A 129 -11.08 -30.65 8.32
CA MET A 129 -11.53 -29.98 7.10
C MET A 129 -12.85 -29.26 7.38
N GLN A 130 -12.88 -28.02 7.00
CA GLN A 130 -14.04 -27.16 7.20
C GLN A 130 -15.10 -27.43 6.13
N GLY A 131 -16.35 -27.14 6.44
CA GLY A 131 -17.39 -27.03 5.41
C GLY A 131 -16.98 -25.97 4.36
N ALA A 132 -17.48 -26.14 3.15
CA ALA A 132 -17.20 -25.15 2.10
C ALA A 132 -17.66 -23.74 2.56
N ALA A 133 -16.84 -22.74 2.28
CA ALA A 133 -17.24 -21.36 2.51
C ALA A 133 -18.50 -21.03 1.69
N PRO A 134 -19.43 -20.22 2.21
CA PRO A 134 -20.62 -19.85 1.46
C PRO A 134 -20.23 -19.15 0.14
N LYS A 135 -20.68 -19.69 -1.00
CA LYS A 135 -20.42 -19.06 -2.31
C LYS A 135 -21.14 -17.71 -2.45
N ASN A 136 -22.29 -17.59 -1.83
CA ASN A 136 -23.12 -16.40 -1.84
C ASN A 136 -23.50 -16.04 -0.40
N PRO A 137 -22.61 -15.44 0.38
CA PRO A 137 -22.96 -14.92 1.70
C PRO A 137 -24.10 -13.90 1.56
N PRO A 138 -24.93 -13.71 2.61
CA PRO A 138 -26.00 -12.73 2.56
C PRO A 138 -25.43 -11.34 2.31
N VAL A 139 -26.21 -10.53 1.63
CA VAL A 139 -25.95 -9.08 1.55
C VAL A 139 -26.50 -8.46 2.81
N ARG A 140 -25.73 -7.60 3.45
CA ARG A 140 -26.22 -6.81 4.57
C ARG A 140 -27.32 -5.88 4.07
N THR A 141 -28.43 -5.79 4.83
CA THR A 141 -29.33 -4.66 4.69
C THR A 141 -28.55 -3.43 5.13
N ALA A 142 -27.92 -2.79 4.17
CA ALA A 142 -27.09 -1.63 4.46
C ALA A 142 -27.96 -0.48 4.94
N PRO A 143 -27.40 0.40 5.78
CA PRO A 143 -27.90 1.77 5.82
C PRO A 143 -27.89 2.26 4.37
N GLY A 144 -28.95 2.91 3.96
CA GLY A 144 -29.12 3.33 2.57
C GLY A 144 -28.50 4.70 2.31
N VAL A 145 -29.13 5.42 1.40
CA VAL A 145 -28.70 6.79 1.02
C VAL A 145 -28.74 7.80 2.16
N GLU A 146 -29.43 7.51 3.27
CA GLU A 146 -29.42 8.35 4.47
C GLU A 146 -28.02 8.51 5.07
N VAL A 147 -27.07 7.61 4.77
CA VAL A 147 -25.66 7.77 5.14
C VAL A 147 -25.04 8.95 4.39
N LEU A 148 -25.43 9.16 3.14
CA LEU A 148 -24.99 10.32 2.37
C LEU A 148 -25.54 11.64 2.95
N ASP A 149 -26.73 11.63 3.53
CA ASP A 149 -27.28 12.82 4.20
C ASP A 149 -26.50 13.12 5.50
N LYS A 150 -26.13 12.09 6.27
CA LYS A 150 -25.25 12.25 7.43
C LYS A 150 -23.87 12.80 6.99
N LEU A 151 -23.31 12.27 5.90
CA LEU A 151 -22.06 12.74 5.31
C LEU A 151 -22.15 14.21 4.90
N LYS A 152 -23.18 14.59 4.14
CA LYS A 152 -23.41 15.99 3.75
C LYS A 152 -23.54 16.89 4.97
N THR A 153 -24.23 16.44 6.01
CA THR A 153 -24.35 17.19 7.28
C THR A 153 -22.98 17.45 7.89
N ARG A 154 -22.10 16.43 7.97
CA ARG A 154 -20.75 16.57 8.49
C ARG A 154 -19.91 17.55 7.65
N VAL A 155 -19.87 17.37 6.33
CA VAL A 155 -19.13 18.24 5.42
C VAL A 155 -19.63 19.69 5.51
N ASN A 156 -20.97 19.89 5.54
CA ASN A 156 -21.57 21.21 5.65
C ASN A 156 -21.24 21.90 7.00
N ALA A 157 -21.21 21.14 8.08
CA ALA A 157 -20.81 21.68 9.38
C ALA A 157 -19.35 22.14 9.36
N GLU A 158 -18.47 21.36 8.73
CA GLU A 158 -17.04 21.73 8.60
C GLU A 158 -16.88 22.96 7.69
N ALA A 159 -17.52 22.99 6.52
CA ALA A 159 -17.48 24.14 5.63
C ALA A 159 -18.02 25.41 6.32
N ALA A 160 -19.15 25.32 7.02
CA ALA A 160 -19.72 26.45 7.76
C ALA A 160 -18.80 26.94 8.90
N ARG A 161 -18.09 26.04 9.54
CA ARG A 161 -17.08 26.37 10.57
C ARG A 161 -15.94 27.21 9.97
N TRP A 162 -15.39 26.80 8.86
CA TRP A 162 -14.26 27.50 8.22
C TRP A 162 -14.69 28.80 7.54
N LEU A 163 -15.87 28.87 6.96
CA LEU A 163 -16.43 30.12 6.44
C LEU A 163 -16.52 31.22 7.51
N LYS A 164 -16.80 30.84 8.77
CA LYS A 164 -16.95 31.74 9.90
C LYS A 164 -15.70 31.88 10.77
N ALA A 165 -14.58 31.25 10.37
CA ALA A 165 -13.38 31.21 11.17
C ALA A 165 -12.82 32.63 11.44
N ALA A 166 -12.68 32.96 12.74
CA ALA A 166 -12.06 34.22 13.16
C ALA A 166 -10.53 34.20 12.95
N LYS A 167 -9.91 33.03 13.12
CA LYS A 167 -8.48 32.83 12.85
C LYS A 167 -8.24 32.58 11.34
N PRO A 168 -7.06 32.94 10.81
CA PRO A 168 -6.67 32.52 9.46
C PRO A 168 -6.71 31.00 9.29
N LEU A 169 -7.04 30.55 8.10
CA LEU A 169 -7.03 29.15 7.73
C LEU A 169 -5.61 28.66 7.42
N ASP A 170 -5.35 27.39 7.71
CA ASP A 170 -4.18 26.69 7.21
C ASP A 170 -4.37 26.23 5.75
N GLU A 171 -3.33 25.65 5.17
CA GLU A 171 -3.26 25.24 3.76
C GLU A 171 -4.35 24.25 3.37
N MET A 172 -4.56 23.24 4.21
CA MET A 172 -5.57 22.19 3.99
C MET A 172 -7.00 22.71 4.14
N GLN A 173 -7.22 23.64 5.06
CA GLN A 173 -8.53 24.29 5.24
C GLN A 173 -8.85 25.21 4.07
N MET A 174 -7.85 25.93 3.55
CA MET A 174 -8.01 26.75 2.34
C MET A 174 -8.38 25.90 1.14
N GLU A 175 -7.68 24.79 0.90
CA GLU A 175 -7.96 23.88 -0.19
C GLU A 175 -9.35 23.25 -0.07
N PHE A 176 -9.73 22.79 1.13
CA PHE A 176 -11.05 22.23 1.38
C PHE A 176 -12.16 23.21 1.02
N LEU A 177 -12.07 24.47 1.46
CA LEU A 177 -13.06 25.50 1.12
C LEU A 177 -13.07 25.83 -0.37
N ALA A 178 -11.90 25.92 -1.02
CA ALA A 178 -11.81 26.19 -2.44
C ALA A 178 -12.42 25.06 -3.29
N ARG A 179 -12.27 23.79 -2.90
CA ARG A 179 -12.96 22.67 -3.52
C ARG A 179 -14.45 22.73 -3.26
N ALA A 180 -14.86 22.98 -2.01
CA ALA A 180 -16.28 23.09 -1.64
C ALA A 180 -17.01 24.25 -2.34
N TYR A 181 -16.29 25.29 -2.81
CA TYR A 181 -16.83 26.39 -3.60
C TYR A 181 -17.53 25.92 -4.89
N PHE A 182 -17.15 24.77 -5.42
CA PHE A 182 -17.75 24.19 -6.62
C PHE A 182 -18.80 23.12 -6.34
N VAL A 183 -19.01 22.73 -5.10
CA VAL A 183 -19.93 21.65 -4.72
C VAL A 183 -21.28 22.22 -4.32
N LYS A 184 -22.30 22.02 -5.17
CA LYS A 184 -23.61 22.69 -5.11
C LYS A 184 -24.37 22.52 -3.79
N TRP A 185 -24.18 21.42 -3.11
CA TRP A 185 -24.91 21.13 -1.87
C TRP A 185 -24.19 21.64 -0.61
N THR A 186 -23.04 22.32 -0.74
CA THR A 186 -22.30 22.90 0.39
C THR A 186 -22.66 24.37 0.63
N PRO A 187 -22.52 24.88 1.87
CA PRO A 187 -22.68 26.32 2.13
C PRO A 187 -21.56 27.18 1.54
N ALA A 188 -20.51 26.56 1.05
CA ALA A 188 -19.40 27.22 0.38
C ALA A 188 -19.66 27.45 -1.12
N PHE A 189 -20.70 26.84 -1.69
CA PHE A 189 -20.99 26.92 -3.12
C PHE A 189 -21.12 28.38 -3.59
N GLN A 190 -20.19 28.81 -4.46
CA GLN A 190 -20.08 30.16 -5.00
C GLN A 190 -20.20 31.28 -3.94
N ASN A 191 -19.78 30.97 -2.72
CA ASN A 191 -19.86 31.91 -1.61
C ASN A 191 -18.61 32.82 -1.59
N PRO A 192 -18.74 34.14 -1.75
CA PRO A 192 -17.58 35.05 -1.78
C PRO A 192 -16.79 35.03 -0.47
N GLN A 193 -17.37 34.60 0.65
CA GLN A 193 -16.64 34.43 1.89
C GLN A 193 -15.51 33.39 1.81
N VAL A 194 -15.62 32.41 0.89
CA VAL A 194 -14.52 31.46 0.63
C VAL A 194 -13.29 32.22 0.16
N VAL A 195 -13.44 33.11 -0.81
CA VAL A 195 -12.33 33.93 -1.34
C VAL A 195 -11.70 34.78 -0.24
N ALA A 196 -12.53 35.44 0.57
CA ALA A 196 -12.06 36.27 1.68
C ALA A 196 -11.25 35.45 2.71
N GLN A 197 -11.71 34.22 3.04
CA GLN A 197 -10.98 33.35 3.98
C GLN A 197 -9.66 32.81 3.39
N VAL A 198 -9.65 32.45 2.11
CA VAL A 198 -8.41 32.02 1.43
C VAL A 198 -7.41 33.17 1.37
N VAL A 199 -7.83 34.36 1.01
CA VAL A 199 -6.96 35.57 1.00
C VAL A 199 -6.35 35.82 2.38
N LYS A 200 -7.17 35.74 3.44
CA LYS A 200 -6.72 35.91 4.82
C LYS A 200 -5.75 34.79 5.26
N GLY A 201 -6.00 33.56 4.84
CA GLY A 201 -5.13 32.41 5.09
C GLY A 201 -3.76 32.59 4.41
N MET A 202 -3.77 32.97 3.14
CA MET A 202 -2.53 33.23 2.37
C MET A 202 -1.67 34.34 2.97
N ASP A 203 -2.29 35.44 3.40
CA ASP A 203 -1.58 36.56 4.05
C ASP A 203 -0.92 36.10 5.36
N ALA A 204 -1.64 35.30 6.14
CA ALA A 204 -1.11 34.76 7.40
C ALA A 204 -0.01 33.73 7.18
N LEU A 205 -0.16 32.87 6.16
CA LEU A 205 0.84 31.87 5.78
C LEU A 205 2.13 32.55 5.33
N PHE A 206 2.02 33.60 4.52
CA PHE A 206 3.19 34.43 4.13
C PHE A 206 3.89 35.04 5.36
N GLY A 207 3.13 35.63 6.28
CA GLY A 207 3.67 36.17 7.51
C GLY A 207 4.39 35.14 8.38
N ALA A 208 3.80 33.96 8.53
CA ALA A 208 4.38 32.85 9.26
C ALA A 208 5.67 32.33 8.59
N TRP A 209 5.67 32.18 7.27
CA TRP A 209 6.86 31.77 6.50
C TRP A 209 8.00 32.79 6.59
N ARG A 210 7.69 34.08 6.58
CA ARG A 210 8.72 35.12 6.76
C ARG A 210 9.44 35.04 8.12
N VAL A 211 8.69 34.60 9.16
CA VAL A 211 9.25 34.34 10.49
C VAL A 211 10.00 33.02 10.54
N ASN A 212 9.46 31.98 9.91
CA ASN A 212 10.04 30.63 9.87
C ASN A 212 10.11 30.10 8.44
N PRO A 213 11.20 30.33 7.70
CA PRO A 213 11.35 29.85 6.31
C PRO A 213 11.30 28.31 6.16
N ARG A 214 11.47 27.55 7.26
CA ARG A 214 11.36 26.09 7.23
C ARG A 214 9.94 25.59 6.95
N LEU A 215 8.92 26.44 7.07
CA LEU A 215 7.55 26.07 6.69
C LEU A 215 7.40 25.72 5.19
N ALA A 216 8.33 26.13 4.35
CA ALA A 216 8.39 25.74 2.94
C ALA A 216 9.06 24.36 2.73
N GLN A 217 9.45 23.68 3.79
CA GLN A 217 10.29 22.49 3.76
C GLN A 217 9.62 21.37 4.54
N HIS A 218 9.68 20.15 4.02
CA HIS A 218 9.31 18.99 4.81
C HIS A 218 10.42 18.72 5.85
N ASP A 219 10.19 19.19 7.07
CA ASP A 219 11.14 19.02 8.18
C ASP A 219 10.80 17.77 8.99
N PRO A 220 11.70 16.76 9.08
CA PRO A 220 11.47 15.58 9.90
C PRO A 220 11.43 15.86 11.42
N VAL A 221 11.90 17.02 11.86
CA VAL A 221 11.88 17.40 13.29
C VAL A 221 10.55 18.02 13.71
N THR A 222 9.92 18.76 12.79
CA THR A 222 8.57 19.32 12.96
C THR A 222 7.73 18.93 11.75
N PRO A 223 7.46 17.62 11.58
CA PRO A 223 6.81 17.16 10.38
C PRO A 223 5.39 17.73 10.31
N ASN A 224 5.04 18.27 9.15
CA ASN A 224 3.64 18.34 8.79
C ASN A 224 3.15 16.89 8.66
N PRO A 225 2.21 16.44 9.50
CA PRO A 225 1.77 15.04 9.49
C PRO A 225 1.11 14.64 8.17
N GLU A 226 0.69 15.60 7.37
CA GLU A 226 0.05 15.39 6.08
C GLU A 226 1.02 15.41 4.89
N TRP A 227 2.29 15.71 5.10
CA TRP A 227 3.33 15.78 4.07
C TRP A 227 3.13 16.85 2.99
N PHE A 228 2.15 17.73 3.16
CA PHE A 228 1.89 18.85 2.28
C PHE A 228 2.24 20.15 2.98
N GLU A 229 2.96 21.01 2.27
CA GLU A 229 3.34 22.34 2.74
C GLU A 229 2.49 23.41 2.05
N PHE A 230 2.97 23.97 0.94
CA PHE A 230 2.28 25.09 0.28
C PHE A 230 1.46 24.70 -0.95
N GLY A 231 1.54 23.45 -1.40
CA GLY A 231 0.78 22.93 -2.53
C GLY A 231 -0.73 23.09 -2.39
N PRO A 232 -1.35 22.68 -1.26
CA PRO A 232 -2.77 22.88 -1.04
C PRO A 232 -3.20 24.35 -1.11
N ALA A 233 -2.37 25.28 -0.62
CA ALA A 233 -2.61 26.73 -0.75
C ALA A 233 -2.53 27.18 -2.21
N GLY A 234 -1.52 26.71 -2.94
CA GLY A 234 -1.41 26.93 -4.40
C GLY A 234 -2.60 26.37 -5.18
N HIS A 235 -3.09 25.19 -4.80
CA HIS A 235 -4.29 24.61 -5.39
C HIS A 235 -5.53 25.45 -5.12
N ALA A 236 -5.72 25.90 -3.88
CA ALA A 236 -6.84 26.79 -3.53
C ALA A 236 -6.85 28.06 -4.39
N ILE A 237 -5.70 28.72 -4.57
CA ILE A 237 -5.55 29.88 -5.45
C ILE A 237 -5.85 29.51 -6.90
N SER A 238 -5.36 28.38 -7.39
CA SER A 238 -5.62 27.92 -8.76
C SER A 238 -7.09 27.66 -9.04
N LEU A 239 -7.79 27.02 -8.09
CA LEU A 239 -9.21 26.74 -8.20
C LEU A 239 -10.06 28.03 -8.23
N LEU A 240 -9.73 28.98 -7.37
CA LEU A 240 -10.46 30.25 -7.31
C LEU A 240 -10.08 31.24 -8.43
N GLY A 241 -8.94 31.06 -9.07
CA GLY A 241 -8.52 31.72 -10.30
C GLY A 241 -8.89 33.21 -10.38
N ASP A 242 -9.90 33.53 -11.18
CA ASP A 242 -10.34 34.91 -11.43
C ASP A 242 -10.90 35.61 -10.17
N GLU A 243 -11.46 34.83 -9.22
CA GLU A 243 -12.05 35.39 -7.99
C GLU A 243 -11.02 36.06 -7.06
N VAL A 244 -9.74 35.67 -7.15
CA VAL A 244 -8.67 36.25 -6.34
C VAL A 244 -7.94 37.40 -7.03
N GLN A 245 -8.13 37.62 -8.33
CA GLN A 245 -7.41 38.63 -9.12
C GLN A 245 -7.53 40.03 -8.53
N GLY A 246 -8.73 40.44 -8.10
CA GLY A 246 -8.99 41.75 -7.51
C GLY A 246 -8.27 42.03 -6.20
N TRP A 247 -7.68 41.00 -5.57
CA TRP A 247 -6.96 41.09 -4.30
C TRP A 247 -5.43 41.20 -4.46
N LEU A 248 -4.89 40.77 -5.61
CA LEU A 248 -3.48 40.51 -5.79
C LEU A 248 -2.61 41.80 -5.72
N ASP A 249 -3.16 42.93 -6.20
CA ASP A 249 -2.41 44.19 -6.23
C ASP A 249 -2.58 45.04 -4.95
N THR A 250 -3.36 44.53 -3.98
CA THR A 250 -3.48 45.15 -2.66
C THR A 250 -2.25 44.86 -1.80
N GLU A 251 -1.78 45.88 -1.08
CA GLU A 251 -0.58 45.77 -0.23
C GLU A 251 -0.84 45.08 1.12
N ILE A 252 0.14 44.31 1.55
CA ILE A 252 0.23 43.73 2.90
C ILE A 252 1.58 44.08 3.56
N SER A 253 1.68 43.84 4.86
CA SER A 253 2.93 44.13 5.60
C SER A 253 3.95 43.02 5.39
N ASP A 254 5.20 43.39 5.14
CA ASP A 254 6.41 42.53 5.18
C ASP A 254 7.43 43.18 6.10
N GLY A 255 7.30 42.96 7.40
CA GLY A 255 8.03 43.70 8.41
C GLY A 255 7.64 45.16 8.38
N ASP A 256 8.66 46.06 8.21
CA ASP A 256 8.48 47.51 8.12
C ASP A 256 8.09 48.00 6.71
N LYS A 257 8.00 47.08 5.75
CA LYS A 257 7.68 47.40 4.34
C LYS A 257 6.27 46.93 4.00
N LYS A 258 5.77 47.49 2.91
CA LYS A 258 4.55 47.01 2.26
C LYS A 258 4.91 46.46 0.90
N ILE A 259 4.28 45.30 0.58
CA ILE A 259 4.40 44.65 -0.71
C ILE A 259 3.01 44.21 -1.19
N SER A 260 2.80 44.08 -2.48
CA SER A 260 1.54 43.52 -2.99
C SER A 260 1.40 42.08 -2.61
N ARG A 261 0.15 41.58 -2.45
CA ARG A 261 -0.13 40.14 -2.27
C ARG A 261 0.47 39.32 -3.41
N ARG A 262 0.41 39.83 -4.63
CA ARG A 262 1.05 39.22 -5.79
C ARG A 262 2.51 38.87 -5.51
N THR A 263 3.29 39.85 -5.05
CA THR A 263 4.70 39.65 -4.72
C THR A 263 4.89 38.70 -3.55
N ALA A 264 4.10 38.88 -2.48
CA ALA A 264 4.20 38.07 -1.26
C ALA A 264 3.89 36.61 -1.53
N TRP A 265 2.75 36.32 -2.19
CA TRP A 265 2.31 34.95 -2.47
C TRP A 265 3.18 34.29 -3.54
N SER A 266 3.71 35.05 -4.51
CA SER A 266 4.70 34.54 -5.46
C SER A 266 5.94 34.03 -4.74
N GLN A 267 6.53 34.83 -3.83
CA GLN A 267 7.71 34.43 -3.05
C GLN A 267 7.45 33.15 -2.24
N LEU A 268 6.31 33.06 -1.58
CA LEU A 268 5.90 31.90 -0.78
C LEU A 268 5.82 30.63 -1.64
N LEU A 269 5.06 30.68 -2.73
CA LEU A 269 4.81 29.52 -3.60
C LEU A 269 6.09 29.08 -4.34
N VAL A 270 6.93 30.02 -4.77
CA VAL A 270 8.25 29.72 -5.36
C VAL A 270 9.13 28.99 -4.35
N ALA A 271 9.16 29.46 -3.08
CA ALA A 271 10.00 28.85 -2.04
C ALA A 271 9.61 27.38 -1.79
N GLY A 272 8.32 27.06 -1.66
CA GLY A 272 7.85 25.69 -1.48
C GLY A 272 8.12 24.83 -2.71
N ARG A 273 7.68 25.28 -3.90
CA ARG A 273 7.90 24.57 -5.16
C ARG A 273 9.38 24.20 -5.38
N ASP A 274 10.26 25.19 -5.25
CA ASP A 274 11.67 25.01 -5.59
C ASP A 274 12.42 24.20 -4.53
N TRP A 275 11.97 24.23 -3.28
CA TRP A 275 12.50 23.32 -2.27
C TRP A 275 12.19 21.87 -2.61
N HIS A 276 10.92 21.53 -2.92
CA HIS A 276 10.52 20.17 -3.28
C HIS A 276 11.18 19.69 -4.58
N ARG A 277 11.37 20.54 -5.57
CA ARG A 277 12.15 20.20 -6.79
C ARG A 277 13.56 19.73 -6.47
N LYS A 278 14.16 20.28 -5.42
CA LYS A 278 15.53 19.95 -4.98
C LYS A 278 15.58 18.76 -4.02
N HIS A 279 14.49 18.44 -3.35
CA HIS A 279 14.44 17.44 -2.30
C HIS A 279 13.39 16.35 -2.59
N ARG A 280 13.38 15.86 -3.81
CA ARG A 280 12.44 14.80 -4.23
C ARG A 280 12.63 13.53 -3.42
N ARG A 281 11.60 12.73 -3.32
CA ARG A 281 11.58 11.50 -2.53
C ARG A 281 11.76 10.27 -3.39
N LEU A 282 12.28 9.20 -2.79
CA LEU A 282 12.52 7.93 -3.47
C LEU A 282 11.28 7.05 -3.51
N TYR A 283 10.56 6.95 -2.40
CA TYR A 283 9.45 6.03 -2.28
C TYR A 283 8.26 6.48 -3.12
N THR A 284 7.61 5.54 -3.79
CA THR A 284 6.55 5.84 -4.75
C THR A 284 5.46 6.75 -4.17
N ASN A 285 4.90 6.43 -3.00
CA ASN A 285 3.86 7.27 -2.42
C ASN A 285 4.39 8.65 -2.03
N GLN A 286 5.61 8.73 -1.48
CA GLN A 286 6.22 10.00 -1.12
C GLN A 286 6.60 10.83 -2.34
N THR A 287 7.04 10.18 -3.43
CA THR A 287 7.27 10.84 -4.72
C THR A 287 5.97 11.45 -5.24
N MET A 288 4.86 10.70 -5.21
CA MET A 288 3.56 11.21 -5.65
C MET A 288 3.12 12.43 -4.85
N ILE A 289 3.31 12.43 -3.53
CA ILE A 289 2.98 13.57 -2.65
C ILE A 289 3.85 14.78 -2.99
N THR A 290 5.17 14.61 -3.02
CA THR A 290 6.10 15.74 -3.22
C THR A 290 6.05 16.30 -4.64
N ASP A 291 5.83 15.46 -5.64
CA ASP A 291 5.70 15.93 -7.02
C ASP A 291 4.35 16.64 -7.24
N MET A 292 3.31 16.21 -6.53
CA MET A 292 2.04 16.94 -6.50
C MET A 292 2.17 18.29 -5.79
N GLU A 293 2.96 18.38 -4.72
CA GLU A 293 3.31 19.63 -4.04
C GLU A 293 3.95 20.64 -5.02
N ILE A 294 4.91 20.19 -5.84
CA ILE A 294 5.53 21.01 -6.90
C ILE A 294 4.48 21.50 -7.90
N TYR A 295 3.63 20.59 -8.37
CA TYR A 295 2.61 20.89 -9.37
C TYR A 295 1.58 21.90 -8.85
N LEU A 296 1.03 21.68 -7.66
CA LEU A 296 -0.02 22.51 -7.08
C LEU A 296 0.49 23.91 -6.71
N SER A 297 1.71 24.02 -6.15
CA SER A 297 2.36 25.31 -5.93
C SER A 297 2.53 26.09 -7.24
N ASN A 298 2.93 25.41 -8.32
CA ASN A 298 3.06 26.04 -9.64
C ASN A 298 1.71 26.47 -10.22
N ARG A 299 0.65 25.68 -10.01
CA ARG A 299 -0.71 26.06 -10.40
C ARG A 299 -1.18 27.36 -9.75
N GLY A 300 -0.82 27.57 -8.48
CA GLY A 300 -1.05 28.84 -7.80
C GLY A 300 -0.24 29.99 -8.43
N LEU A 301 1.02 29.74 -8.79
CA LEU A 301 1.87 30.72 -9.48
C LEU A 301 1.33 31.15 -10.86
N GLU A 302 0.71 30.24 -11.62
CA GLU A 302 0.06 30.60 -12.89
C GLU A 302 -0.99 31.71 -12.73
N VAL A 303 -1.65 31.77 -11.57
CA VAL A 303 -2.65 32.80 -11.24
C VAL A 303 -1.99 34.05 -10.68
N VAL A 304 -1.06 33.88 -9.73
CA VAL A 304 -0.47 34.97 -8.95
C VAL A 304 0.62 35.70 -9.73
N ASP A 305 1.53 34.95 -10.35
CA ASP A 305 2.72 35.49 -11.01
C ASP A 305 3.17 34.56 -12.16
N PRO A 306 2.49 34.64 -13.30
CA PRO A 306 2.78 33.79 -14.46
C PRO A 306 4.22 33.84 -14.96
N ALA A 307 4.96 34.95 -14.67
CA ALA A 307 6.35 35.09 -15.09
C ALA A 307 7.30 34.16 -14.30
N ASN A 308 6.94 33.84 -13.07
CA ASN A 308 7.68 32.92 -12.20
C ASN A 308 7.11 31.50 -12.20
N ALA A 309 6.01 31.23 -12.91
CA ALA A 309 5.49 29.89 -13.12
C ALA A 309 6.37 29.12 -14.10
N LEU A 310 6.61 27.84 -13.81
CA LEU A 310 7.17 26.89 -14.77
C LEU A 310 6.15 26.63 -15.87
N SER A 311 6.63 26.28 -17.06
CA SER A 311 5.75 25.89 -18.15
C SER A 311 4.93 24.64 -17.75
N GLU A 312 3.72 24.53 -18.27
CA GLU A 312 2.85 23.36 -18.04
C GLU A 312 3.57 22.04 -18.42
N ALA A 313 4.37 22.04 -19.48
CA ALA A 313 5.12 20.85 -19.90
C ALA A 313 6.18 20.46 -18.86
N GLU A 314 6.85 21.44 -18.27
CA GLU A 314 7.91 21.19 -17.29
C GLU A 314 7.31 20.70 -15.96
N VAL A 315 6.27 21.35 -15.46
CA VAL A 315 5.69 20.96 -14.17
C VAL A 315 4.90 19.67 -14.25
N ARG A 316 4.24 19.40 -15.38
CA ARG A 316 3.53 18.15 -15.62
C ARG A 316 4.47 16.94 -15.70
N ARG A 317 5.72 17.15 -16.10
CA ARG A 317 6.74 16.11 -16.11
C ARG A 317 6.91 15.46 -14.73
N TYR A 318 6.88 16.23 -13.64
CA TYR A 318 6.95 15.67 -12.29
C TYR A 318 5.81 14.69 -12.02
N LEU A 319 4.59 15.04 -12.42
CA LEU A 319 3.46 14.14 -12.29
C LEU A 319 3.60 12.89 -13.18
N TYR A 320 4.14 13.03 -14.38
CA TYR A 320 4.40 11.89 -15.27
C TYR A 320 5.44 10.94 -14.70
N GLU A 321 6.49 11.47 -14.09
CA GLU A 321 7.49 10.67 -13.38
C GLU A 321 6.87 9.96 -12.16
N ALA A 322 6.06 10.66 -11.39
CA ALA A 322 5.40 10.11 -10.20
C ALA A 322 4.46 8.94 -10.52
N VAL A 323 3.73 8.99 -11.63
CA VAL A 323 2.79 7.93 -12.06
C VAL A 323 3.40 6.97 -13.10
N ALA A 324 4.71 7.00 -13.28
CA ALA A 324 5.44 6.14 -14.20
C ALA A 324 4.96 6.22 -15.67
N LEU A 325 4.66 7.40 -16.17
CA LEU A 325 4.53 7.72 -17.58
C LEU A 325 5.87 8.13 -18.20
N GLU A 326 6.80 8.58 -17.36
CA GLU A 326 8.19 8.85 -17.69
C GLU A 326 9.11 8.27 -16.61
N PRO A 327 10.38 7.95 -16.93
CA PRO A 327 11.33 7.51 -15.92
C PRO A 327 11.61 8.63 -14.92
N TRP A 328 11.63 8.27 -13.65
CA TRP A 328 11.94 9.19 -12.56
C TRP A 328 13.37 9.70 -12.67
N ARG A 329 13.53 11.00 -12.49
CA ARG A 329 14.82 11.68 -12.48
C ARG A 329 15.14 12.08 -11.06
N ASP A 330 16.34 11.76 -10.63
CA ASP A 330 16.83 12.22 -9.34
C ASP A 330 16.83 13.75 -9.23
N SER A 331 16.87 14.26 -8.01
CA SER A 331 17.05 15.69 -7.75
C SER A 331 18.35 16.19 -8.38
N ASP A 332 18.39 17.47 -8.71
CA ASP A 332 19.58 18.08 -9.29
C ASP A 332 20.78 17.97 -8.31
N PRO A 333 21.88 17.31 -8.69
CA PRO A 333 23.00 17.03 -7.79
C PRO A 333 23.76 18.28 -7.30
N GLY A 334 23.44 19.48 -7.79
CA GLY A 334 24.07 20.73 -7.39
C GLY A 334 23.55 21.34 -6.08
N ASP A 335 22.50 20.82 -5.48
CA ASP A 335 21.74 21.49 -4.40
C ASP A 335 21.82 20.84 -3.02
N GLY A 336 22.66 19.81 -2.85
CA GLY A 336 22.80 19.09 -1.58
C GLY A 336 21.69 18.08 -1.32
N SER A 337 20.81 17.82 -2.29
CA SER A 337 19.81 16.76 -2.22
C SER A 337 20.46 15.37 -2.18
N ARG A 338 19.71 14.40 -1.68
CA ARG A 338 20.18 13.01 -1.67
C ARG A 338 20.20 12.47 -3.09
N ASN A 339 21.37 12.01 -3.55
CA ASN A 339 21.44 11.10 -4.68
C ASN A 339 21.17 9.69 -4.16
N TRP A 340 20.02 9.13 -4.54
CA TRP A 340 19.63 7.79 -4.15
C TRP A 340 20.35 6.68 -4.92
N GLY A 341 21.13 7.02 -5.94
CA GLY A 341 21.87 6.06 -6.74
C GLY A 341 20.99 5.04 -7.46
N MET A 342 19.80 5.45 -7.87
CA MET A 342 18.81 4.55 -8.49
C MET A 342 19.18 4.12 -9.92
N GLY A 343 20.20 4.69 -10.47
CA GLY A 343 20.56 4.47 -11.88
C GLY A 343 19.67 5.23 -12.84
N THR A 344 19.89 4.99 -14.11
CA THR A 344 19.07 5.55 -15.20
C THR A 344 17.81 4.72 -15.41
N ASN A 345 16.73 5.34 -15.87
CA ASN A 345 15.47 4.68 -16.20
C ASN A 345 14.78 3.97 -15.01
N TYR A 346 14.89 4.54 -13.82
CA TYR A 346 14.06 4.08 -12.70
C TYR A 346 12.61 4.53 -12.90
N TRP A 347 11.68 3.62 -12.69
CA TRP A 347 10.24 3.86 -12.82
C TRP A 347 9.57 3.65 -11.47
N GLN A 348 8.66 4.55 -11.08
CA GLN A 348 7.96 4.48 -9.79
C GLN A 348 6.96 3.32 -9.71
N LEU A 349 6.50 2.84 -10.86
CA LEU A 349 5.64 1.66 -10.96
C LEU A 349 6.32 0.61 -11.84
N THR A 350 5.89 -0.63 -11.68
CA THR A 350 6.27 -1.70 -12.59
C THR A 350 5.64 -1.51 -13.97
N ALA A 351 6.13 -2.22 -14.96
CA ALA A 351 5.51 -2.26 -16.29
C ALA A 351 4.07 -2.78 -16.26
N LYS A 352 3.68 -3.48 -15.19
CA LYS A 352 2.32 -4.01 -14.96
C LYS A 352 1.52 -3.17 -13.94
N HIS A 353 2.00 -1.97 -13.66
CA HIS A 353 1.33 -0.92 -12.87
C HIS A 353 1.18 -1.22 -11.37
N LEU A 354 2.03 -2.05 -10.79
CA LEU A 354 2.19 -2.17 -9.35
C LEU A 354 3.19 -1.13 -8.82
N THR A 355 3.06 -0.82 -7.54
CA THR A 355 3.98 0.12 -6.88
C THR A 355 5.36 -0.50 -6.68
N LYS A 356 6.39 0.33 -6.79
CA LYS A 356 7.77 -0.04 -6.48
C LYS A 356 8.27 0.57 -5.16
N GLU A 357 7.44 0.64 -4.16
CA GLU A 357 7.83 1.15 -2.84
C GLU A 357 8.83 0.20 -2.15
N LEU A 358 10.01 0.02 -2.72
CA LEU A 358 11.01 -1.01 -2.42
C LEU A 358 10.53 -2.44 -2.68
N GLY A 359 9.55 -2.63 -3.54
CA GLY A 359 8.82 -3.84 -3.83
C GLY A 359 7.31 -3.60 -3.69
N TYR A 360 6.52 -4.58 -4.02
CA TYR A 360 5.07 -4.50 -3.87
C TYR A 360 4.69 -4.38 -2.38
N VAL A 361 3.75 -3.52 -2.09
CA VAL A 361 3.19 -3.33 -0.75
C VAL A 361 1.69 -3.55 -0.82
N GLY A 362 1.22 -4.65 -0.25
CA GLY A 362 -0.15 -5.11 -0.39
C GLY A 362 -1.18 -4.10 0.12
N TYR A 363 -1.13 -3.79 1.39
CA TYR A 363 -2.04 -2.85 2.04
C TYR A 363 -1.51 -1.42 2.05
N TYR A 364 -0.34 -1.21 2.64
CA TYR A 364 0.34 0.08 2.62
C TYR A 364 0.95 0.33 1.24
N GLY A 365 0.92 1.55 0.79
CA GLY A 365 1.42 1.91 -0.54
C GLY A 365 0.41 1.64 -1.65
N GLU A 366 -0.84 1.39 -1.30
CA GLU A 366 -1.91 1.51 -2.26
C GLU A 366 -1.97 2.96 -2.73
N VAL A 367 -1.48 3.20 -3.94
CA VAL A 367 -1.28 4.56 -4.47
C VAL A 367 -2.42 5.04 -5.37
N LEU A 368 -3.48 4.26 -5.49
CA LEU A 368 -4.60 4.60 -6.39
C LEU A 368 -5.29 5.90 -5.98
N ASP A 369 -5.37 6.18 -4.68
CA ASP A 369 -5.88 7.44 -4.14
C ASP A 369 -4.99 8.62 -4.56
N TRP A 370 -3.67 8.49 -4.49
CA TRP A 370 -2.76 9.54 -4.94
C TRP A 370 -2.85 9.77 -6.44
N VAL A 371 -2.92 8.70 -7.26
CA VAL A 371 -3.05 8.85 -8.72
C VAL A 371 -4.39 9.51 -9.07
N THR A 372 -5.46 9.19 -8.35
CA THR A 372 -6.76 9.86 -8.50
C THR A 372 -6.65 11.33 -8.12
N SER A 373 -5.97 11.66 -7.02
CA SER A 373 -5.72 13.05 -6.58
C SER A 373 -4.86 13.80 -7.58
N ILE A 374 -3.79 13.18 -8.10
CA ILE A 374 -2.94 13.74 -9.17
C ILE A 374 -3.76 14.03 -10.42
N TYR A 375 -4.60 13.09 -10.86
CA TYR A 375 -5.49 13.33 -12.00
C TYR A 375 -6.42 14.52 -11.74
N ASN A 376 -7.05 14.56 -10.58
CA ASN A 376 -7.96 15.65 -10.23
C ASN A 376 -7.23 17.01 -10.15
N ALA A 377 -5.99 17.03 -9.65
CA ALA A 377 -5.15 18.24 -9.61
C ALA A 377 -4.87 18.81 -11.01
N THR A 378 -4.86 17.97 -12.05
CA THR A 378 -4.67 18.44 -13.43
C THR A 378 -5.92 19.05 -14.06
N ARG A 379 -7.08 18.94 -13.41
CA ARG A 379 -8.31 19.60 -13.85
C ARG A 379 -8.21 21.10 -13.58
N ARG A 380 -8.68 21.91 -14.53
CA ARG A 380 -8.74 23.36 -14.33
C ARG A 380 -9.90 23.82 -13.44
N ALA A 381 -10.92 22.98 -13.31
CA ALA A 381 -12.02 23.14 -12.39
C ALA A 381 -12.71 21.78 -12.19
N PRO A 382 -13.42 21.56 -11.07
CA PRO A 382 -14.22 20.37 -10.87
C PRO A 382 -15.18 20.11 -12.05
N GLY A 383 -15.28 18.85 -12.47
CA GLY A 383 -16.10 18.46 -13.63
C GLY A 383 -15.47 18.73 -15.02
N ARG A 384 -14.32 19.41 -15.09
CA ARG A 384 -13.56 19.52 -16.34
C ARG A 384 -12.63 18.32 -16.51
N PRO A 385 -12.31 17.92 -17.76
CA PRO A 385 -11.33 16.87 -17.99
C PRO A 385 -9.94 17.27 -17.45
N GLY A 386 -9.23 16.32 -16.90
CA GLY A 386 -7.82 16.43 -16.52
C GLY A 386 -6.91 15.94 -17.63
N ASP A 387 -5.70 15.54 -17.24
CA ASP A 387 -4.71 14.99 -18.16
C ASP A 387 -5.10 13.57 -18.62
N GLU A 388 -5.30 13.37 -19.92
CA GLU A 388 -5.74 12.08 -20.48
C GLU A 388 -4.69 10.97 -20.35
N LYS A 389 -3.39 11.30 -20.29
CA LYS A 389 -2.35 10.28 -20.08
C LYS A 389 -2.39 9.78 -18.65
N ILE A 390 -2.53 10.69 -17.68
CA ILE A 390 -2.67 10.33 -16.26
C ILE A 390 -3.96 9.56 -16.03
N LYS A 391 -5.08 9.95 -16.70
CA LYS A 391 -6.33 9.20 -16.65
C LYS A 391 -6.14 7.75 -17.13
N SER A 392 -5.51 7.57 -18.29
CA SER A 392 -5.23 6.23 -18.83
C SER A 392 -4.33 5.41 -17.90
N GLN A 393 -3.38 6.05 -17.23
CA GLN A 393 -2.52 5.39 -16.25
C GLN A 393 -3.31 4.99 -14.99
N LEU A 394 -4.21 5.85 -14.51
CA LEU A 394 -5.12 5.55 -13.41
C LEU A 394 -6.01 4.35 -13.72
N GLU A 395 -6.54 4.25 -14.94
CA GLU A 395 -7.33 3.08 -15.38
C GLU A 395 -6.55 1.77 -15.26
N LYS A 396 -5.29 1.77 -15.71
CA LYS A 396 -4.40 0.60 -15.65
C LYS A 396 -4.05 0.21 -14.21
N ILE A 397 -3.70 1.20 -13.38
CA ILE A 397 -3.41 0.98 -11.96
C ILE A 397 -4.64 0.41 -11.26
N ALA A 398 -5.82 0.98 -11.48
CA ALA A 398 -7.06 0.51 -10.89
C ALA A 398 -7.39 -0.93 -11.30
N ALA A 399 -7.19 -1.28 -12.58
CA ALA A 399 -7.39 -2.64 -13.07
C ALA A 399 -6.43 -3.64 -12.44
N THR A 400 -5.16 -3.28 -12.29
CA THR A 400 -4.16 -4.16 -11.65
C THR A 400 -4.44 -4.31 -10.16
N ARG A 401 -4.77 -3.22 -9.45
CA ARG A 401 -5.12 -3.29 -8.02
C ARG A 401 -6.37 -4.14 -7.76
N ALA A 402 -7.32 -4.16 -8.69
CA ALA A 402 -8.50 -5.01 -8.58
C ALA A 402 -8.19 -6.51 -8.50
N LEU A 403 -7.03 -6.96 -9.01
CA LEU A 403 -6.57 -8.34 -8.92
C LEU A 403 -6.20 -8.75 -7.49
N PHE A 404 -5.79 -7.77 -6.66
CA PHE A 404 -5.40 -7.95 -5.27
C PHE A 404 -6.53 -7.63 -4.28
N ARG A 405 -7.77 -7.73 -4.77
CA ARG A 405 -8.99 -7.70 -3.98
C ARG A 405 -9.72 -9.00 -4.18
N TYR A 406 -10.13 -9.63 -3.09
CA TYR A 406 -10.76 -10.96 -3.16
C TYR A 406 -12.08 -10.99 -2.37
N PRO A 407 -13.04 -11.84 -2.78
CA PRO A 407 -14.31 -11.95 -2.10
C PRO A 407 -14.13 -12.61 -0.74
N GLY A 408 -14.88 -12.12 0.23
CA GLY A 408 -14.91 -12.67 1.58
C GLY A 408 -16.20 -12.33 2.27
N VAL A 409 -16.15 -12.39 3.59
CA VAL A 409 -17.23 -11.96 4.48
C VAL A 409 -16.68 -11.00 5.52
N ASP A 410 -17.54 -10.10 6.02
CA ASP A 410 -17.17 -9.27 7.16
C ASP A 410 -17.31 -10.04 8.49
N GLU A 411 -17.01 -9.39 9.59
CA GLU A 411 -17.09 -9.94 10.95
C GLU A 411 -18.47 -10.47 11.34
N ASN A 412 -19.49 -10.12 10.60
CA ASN A 412 -20.88 -10.56 10.84
C ASN A 412 -21.34 -11.62 9.81
N GLY A 413 -20.45 -12.04 8.91
CA GLY A 413 -20.75 -13.05 7.89
C GLY A 413 -21.46 -12.53 6.64
N PHE A 414 -21.50 -11.20 6.46
CA PHE A 414 -22.08 -10.59 5.26
C PHE A 414 -21.03 -10.39 4.18
N ARG A 415 -21.48 -10.41 2.92
CA ARG A 415 -20.63 -10.25 1.74
C ARG A 415 -19.73 -9.02 1.85
N ALA A 416 -18.45 -9.22 1.63
CA ALA A 416 -17.43 -8.18 1.59
C ALA A 416 -16.34 -8.50 0.57
N MET A 417 -15.59 -7.48 0.15
CA MET A 417 -14.33 -7.63 -0.54
C MET A 417 -13.19 -7.24 0.39
N LEU A 418 -12.17 -8.08 0.40
CA LEU A 418 -10.99 -7.91 1.24
C LEU A 418 -9.81 -7.47 0.37
N ILE A 419 -8.92 -6.64 0.93
CA ILE A 419 -7.65 -6.29 0.31
C ILE A 419 -6.64 -7.40 0.60
N GLU A 420 -5.91 -7.85 -0.42
CA GLU A 420 -4.76 -8.74 -0.22
C GLU A 420 -3.62 -7.96 0.45
N ALA A 421 -3.25 -8.38 1.64
CA ALA A 421 -2.24 -7.74 2.46
C ALA A 421 -1.17 -8.70 3.02
N VAL A 422 -1.28 -10.01 2.72
CA VAL A 422 -0.29 -11.01 3.14
C VAL A 422 0.96 -10.93 2.28
N VAL A 423 0.78 -10.77 0.95
CA VAL A 423 1.89 -10.71 0.01
C VAL A 423 2.38 -9.27 -0.17
N GLY A 424 3.68 -9.13 -0.36
CA GLY A 424 4.39 -7.87 -0.43
C GLY A 424 5.59 -7.88 0.50
N TRP A 425 6.50 -6.95 0.33
CA TRP A 425 7.71 -6.90 1.13
C TRP A 425 7.52 -6.17 2.47
N ARG A 426 6.48 -5.36 2.56
CA ARG A 426 6.19 -4.52 3.72
C ARG A 426 4.70 -4.44 3.92
N ASP A 427 4.27 -4.48 5.14
CA ASP A 427 2.91 -4.26 5.54
C ASP A 427 2.80 -3.16 6.59
N ALA A 428 1.60 -2.69 6.83
CA ALA A 428 1.31 -1.69 7.85
C ALA A 428 0.89 -2.30 9.19
N GLY A 429 1.09 -3.58 9.38
CA GLY A 429 0.68 -4.29 10.59
C GLY A 429 -0.79 -4.68 10.64
N HIS A 430 -1.51 -4.58 9.53
CA HIS A 430 -2.95 -4.88 9.43
C HIS A 430 -3.22 -5.99 8.44
N TYR A 431 -2.55 -7.10 8.54
CA TYR A 431 -2.77 -8.20 7.64
C TYR A 431 -3.12 -9.50 8.38
N PRO A 432 -3.66 -10.49 7.66
CA PRO A 432 -4.20 -10.45 6.32
C PRO A 432 -5.66 -10.01 6.32
N GLY A 433 -6.11 -9.58 5.17
CA GLY A 433 -7.53 -9.58 4.93
C GLY A 433 -8.31 -8.40 5.51
N ASN A 434 -7.73 -7.22 5.56
CA ASN A 434 -8.52 -6.04 5.82
C ASN A 434 -9.66 -5.92 4.81
N VAL A 435 -10.86 -5.62 5.32
CA VAL A 435 -12.01 -5.40 4.46
C VAL A 435 -11.74 -4.20 3.57
N ALA A 436 -11.76 -4.39 2.25
CA ALA A 436 -11.36 -3.41 1.26
C ALA A 436 -12.08 -2.06 1.36
N TYR A 437 -13.24 -2.03 1.98
CA TYR A 437 -14.09 -0.84 2.11
C TYR A 437 -14.15 -0.27 3.51
N ALA A 438 -13.70 -1.04 4.50
CA ALA A 438 -13.94 -0.71 5.89
C ALA A 438 -13.04 0.39 6.40
N GLU A 439 -11.84 0.55 5.83
CA GLU A 439 -10.87 1.45 6.38
C GLU A 439 -10.85 2.82 5.71
N ARG A 440 -10.92 2.87 4.37
CA ARG A 440 -10.79 4.13 3.62
C ARG A 440 -11.60 4.10 2.33
N PRO A 441 -12.93 4.02 2.38
CA PRO A 441 -13.75 3.85 1.18
C PRO A 441 -13.68 5.02 0.21
N THR A 442 -13.19 6.17 0.66
CA THR A 442 -13.13 7.41 -0.11
C THR A 442 -11.72 7.92 -0.32
N TRP A 443 -10.74 7.36 0.37
CA TRP A 443 -9.39 7.89 0.44
C TRP A 443 -8.32 6.89 0.05
N ASP A 444 -8.58 5.60 0.22
CA ASP A 444 -7.63 4.55 -0.02
C ASP A 444 -8.03 3.75 -1.26
N ALA A 445 -7.88 4.38 -2.40
CA ALA A 445 -8.14 3.75 -3.67
C ALA A 445 -9.57 3.21 -3.79
N SER A 446 -10.50 3.90 -3.19
CA SER A 446 -11.90 3.53 -3.34
C SER A 446 -12.17 3.30 -4.83
N PRO A 447 -12.66 2.13 -5.22
CA PRO A 447 -13.10 1.92 -6.58
C PRO A 447 -14.09 2.97 -7.08
N LEU A 448 -14.83 3.61 -6.16
CA LEU A 448 -15.73 4.72 -6.49
C LEU A 448 -14.97 5.93 -7.04
N ALA A 449 -13.92 6.38 -6.35
CA ALA A 449 -13.19 7.58 -6.79
C ALA A 449 -12.50 7.34 -8.15
N ALA A 450 -11.90 6.17 -8.35
CA ALA A 450 -11.30 5.80 -9.64
C ALA A 450 -12.36 5.67 -10.75
N ALA A 451 -13.52 5.08 -10.46
CA ALA A 451 -14.64 4.97 -11.39
C ALA A 451 -15.18 6.33 -11.80
N ALA A 452 -15.41 7.23 -10.84
CA ALA A 452 -15.90 8.58 -11.10
C ALA A 452 -14.89 9.43 -11.88
N ALA A 453 -13.60 9.26 -11.61
CA ALA A 453 -12.53 9.96 -12.33
C ALA A 453 -12.42 9.51 -13.80
N THR A 454 -12.58 8.20 -14.06
CA THR A 454 -12.26 7.60 -15.37
C THR A 454 -13.49 7.22 -16.20
N LEU A 455 -14.57 6.79 -15.55
CA LEU A 455 -15.72 6.13 -16.16
C LEU A 455 -15.35 4.86 -16.94
N ALA A 456 -14.19 4.27 -16.64
CA ALA A 456 -13.77 3.00 -17.24
C ALA A 456 -14.71 1.86 -16.84
N ALA A 457 -15.09 1.02 -17.79
CA ALA A 457 -16.12 -0.01 -17.60
C ALA A 457 -15.83 -0.96 -16.43
N ASP A 458 -14.56 -1.37 -16.26
CA ASP A 458 -14.15 -2.24 -15.16
C ASP A 458 -14.24 -1.52 -13.80
N ALA A 459 -13.77 -0.26 -13.73
CA ALA A 459 -13.86 0.54 -12.51
C ALA A 459 -15.32 0.82 -12.11
N VAL A 460 -16.18 1.17 -13.09
CA VAL A 460 -17.62 1.35 -12.86
C VAL A 460 -18.26 0.06 -12.35
N GLY A 461 -17.93 -1.09 -12.97
CA GLY A 461 -18.46 -2.38 -12.52
C GLY A 461 -18.02 -2.75 -11.10
N CYS A 462 -16.76 -2.48 -10.76
CA CYS A 462 -16.25 -2.67 -9.39
C CYS A 462 -16.98 -1.76 -8.39
N ALA A 463 -17.15 -0.47 -8.70
CA ALA A 463 -17.87 0.45 -7.81
C ALA A 463 -19.35 0.05 -7.63
N GLN A 464 -20.04 -0.35 -8.70
CA GLN A 464 -21.41 -0.88 -8.60
C GLN A 464 -21.48 -2.17 -7.79
N GLN A 465 -20.42 -3.01 -7.82
CA GLN A 465 -20.33 -4.19 -6.96
C GLN A 465 -20.25 -3.82 -5.48
N LEU A 466 -19.52 -2.75 -5.12
CA LEU A 466 -19.47 -2.26 -3.74
C LEU A 466 -20.86 -1.88 -3.22
N PHE A 467 -21.65 -1.22 -4.08
CA PHE A 467 -23.02 -0.84 -3.73
C PHE A 467 -23.90 -2.08 -3.53
N ALA A 468 -23.77 -3.05 -4.43
CA ALA A 468 -24.54 -4.29 -4.39
C ALA A 468 -24.17 -5.21 -3.20
N ASP A 469 -22.94 -5.14 -2.70
CA ASP A 469 -22.49 -5.90 -1.53
C ASP A 469 -22.95 -5.28 -0.20
N GLY A 470 -23.43 -4.03 -0.21
CA GLY A 470 -23.92 -3.32 0.97
C GLY A 470 -22.81 -2.82 1.89
N GLN A 471 -21.53 -3.03 1.55
CA GLN A 471 -20.40 -2.61 2.39
C GLN A 471 -20.05 -1.13 2.24
N PHE A 472 -20.38 -0.52 1.12
CA PHE A 472 -20.05 0.87 0.84
C PHE A 472 -20.58 1.84 1.92
N PHE A 473 -21.88 1.79 2.21
CA PHE A 473 -22.46 2.69 3.21
C PHE A 473 -22.02 2.39 4.63
N ILE A 474 -21.77 1.12 4.97
CA ILE A 474 -21.24 0.70 6.27
C ILE A 474 -19.84 1.27 6.47
N SER A 475 -19.01 1.20 5.45
CA SER A 475 -17.66 1.76 5.47
C SER A 475 -17.66 3.28 5.61
N LEU A 476 -18.57 3.97 4.90
CA LEU A 476 -18.77 5.41 5.08
C LEU A 476 -19.22 5.76 6.50
N GLU A 477 -20.13 4.99 7.08
CA GLU A 477 -20.62 5.22 8.44
C GLU A 477 -19.51 5.03 9.47
N ARG A 478 -18.68 3.99 9.33
CA ARG A 478 -17.49 3.78 10.15
C ARG A 478 -16.47 4.93 10.00
N GLN A 479 -16.22 5.39 8.79
CA GLN A 479 -15.31 6.50 8.55
C GLN A 479 -15.83 7.80 9.17
N MET A 480 -17.12 8.05 9.10
CA MET A 480 -17.74 9.20 9.77
C MET A 480 -17.71 9.10 11.31
N ALA A 481 -17.64 7.89 11.86
CA ALA A 481 -17.50 7.70 13.30
C ALA A 481 -16.07 7.98 13.81
N GLN A 482 -15.07 8.04 12.93
CA GLN A 482 -13.72 8.43 13.30
C GLN A 482 -13.69 9.90 13.79
N ALA A 483 -12.70 10.20 14.63
CA ALA A 483 -12.50 11.54 15.17
C ALA A 483 -12.53 12.60 14.07
N ASN A 484 -13.00 13.79 14.43
CA ASN A 484 -13.19 14.89 13.48
C ASN A 484 -11.84 15.35 12.91
N ASN A 485 -11.41 14.73 11.85
CA ASN A 485 -10.17 14.99 11.13
C ASN A 485 -10.55 15.65 9.79
N LEU A 486 -9.98 16.81 9.51
CA LEU A 486 -10.22 17.56 8.28
C LEU A 486 -9.91 16.72 7.03
N ARG A 487 -8.81 15.95 7.04
CA ARG A 487 -8.44 15.09 5.93
C ARG A 487 -9.54 14.08 5.59
N VAL A 488 -10.11 13.42 6.61
CA VAL A 488 -11.25 12.51 6.41
C VAL A 488 -12.44 13.26 5.81
N THR A 489 -12.78 14.43 6.36
CA THR A 489 -13.92 15.21 5.88
C THR A 489 -13.70 15.75 4.47
N ALA A 490 -12.48 16.16 4.14
CA ALA A 490 -12.11 16.61 2.79
C ALA A 490 -12.20 15.47 1.76
N GLY A 491 -11.86 14.24 2.15
CA GLY A 491 -12.02 13.05 1.32
C GLY A 491 -13.47 12.65 1.06
N LEU A 492 -14.41 13.13 1.90
CA LEU A 492 -15.84 12.88 1.75
C LEU A 492 -16.55 13.87 0.82
N LEU A 493 -15.90 14.95 0.45
CA LEU A 493 -16.53 16.09 -0.24
C LEU A 493 -17.20 15.71 -1.56
N GLU A 494 -16.55 14.91 -2.38
CA GLU A 494 -17.03 14.52 -3.71
C GLU A 494 -17.87 13.22 -3.69
N VAL A 495 -17.84 12.45 -2.61
CA VAL A 495 -18.47 11.11 -2.53
C VAL A 495 -19.95 11.10 -2.90
N PRO A 496 -20.80 12.05 -2.45
CA PRO A 496 -22.20 12.06 -2.85
C PRO A 496 -22.40 12.23 -4.35
N ASP A 497 -21.63 13.10 -4.99
CA ASP A 497 -21.73 13.37 -6.42
C ASP A 497 -21.14 12.20 -7.24
N ASP A 498 -20.04 11.62 -6.78
CA ASP A 498 -19.44 10.42 -7.37
C ASP A 498 -20.38 9.21 -7.29
N TYR A 499 -21.05 9.03 -6.14
CA TYR A 499 -22.05 7.97 -5.98
C TYR A 499 -23.20 8.11 -7.00
N GLU A 500 -23.79 9.30 -7.11
CA GLU A 500 -24.89 9.54 -8.06
C GLU A 500 -24.41 9.39 -9.51
N LEU A 501 -23.19 9.82 -9.83
CA LEU A 501 -22.59 9.66 -11.16
C LEU A 501 -22.46 8.18 -11.54
N ILE A 502 -21.94 7.36 -10.64
CA ILE A 502 -21.74 5.92 -10.91
C ILE A 502 -23.05 5.15 -10.87
N LYS A 503 -23.96 5.50 -9.97
CA LYS A 503 -25.31 4.93 -9.91
C LYS A 503 -26.12 5.18 -11.18
N ALA A 504 -25.92 6.33 -11.83
CA ALA A 504 -26.57 6.67 -13.09
C ALA A 504 -25.98 5.92 -14.30
N GLN A 505 -24.82 5.27 -14.17
CA GLN A 505 -24.28 4.45 -15.25
C GLN A 505 -25.12 3.19 -15.47
N PRO A 506 -25.18 2.67 -16.70
CA PRO A 506 -25.84 1.39 -16.97
C PRO A 506 -25.30 0.28 -16.05
N PRO A 507 -26.15 -0.66 -15.59
CA PRO A 507 -25.71 -1.79 -14.80
C PRO A 507 -24.62 -2.58 -15.53
N SER A 508 -23.46 -2.73 -14.88
CA SER A 508 -22.33 -3.47 -15.44
C SER A 508 -22.35 -4.94 -15.01
N ALA A 509 -22.00 -5.83 -15.93
CA ALA A 509 -21.68 -7.23 -15.62
C ALA A 509 -20.25 -7.41 -15.12
N ARG A 510 -19.42 -6.38 -15.25
CA ARG A 510 -18.03 -6.41 -14.75
C ARG A 510 -18.01 -6.51 -13.23
N ARG A 511 -17.08 -7.31 -12.71
CA ARG A 511 -16.87 -7.53 -11.28
C ARG A 511 -15.37 -7.56 -11.00
N LEU A 512 -15.00 -7.46 -9.74
CA LEU A 512 -13.62 -7.71 -9.33
C LEU A 512 -13.19 -9.10 -9.81
N PRO A 513 -11.97 -9.25 -10.35
CA PRO A 513 -11.53 -10.48 -11.02
C PRO A 513 -11.62 -11.74 -10.15
N MET A 514 -11.35 -11.62 -8.85
CA MET A 514 -11.43 -12.74 -7.90
C MET A 514 -12.87 -13.14 -7.51
N THR A 515 -13.89 -12.43 -7.97
CA THR A 515 -15.28 -12.74 -7.65
C THR A 515 -15.68 -14.11 -8.22
N PRO A 516 -16.44 -14.95 -7.48
CA PRO A 516 -16.94 -16.22 -7.99
C PRO A 516 -17.68 -16.05 -9.31
N GLY A 517 -17.45 -16.97 -10.26
CA GLY A 517 -18.04 -16.93 -11.60
C GLY A 517 -17.30 -16.05 -12.61
N GLN A 518 -16.31 -15.24 -12.19
CA GLN A 518 -15.41 -14.57 -13.13
C GLN A 518 -14.40 -15.58 -13.70
N PRO A 519 -13.85 -15.36 -14.90
CA PRO A 519 -12.87 -16.24 -15.52
C PRO A 519 -11.66 -16.53 -14.64
N ASP A 520 -11.06 -17.71 -14.81
CA ASP A 520 -9.76 -18.03 -14.25
C ASP A 520 -8.67 -17.16 -14.88
N PHE A 521 -7.66 -16.79 -14.11
CA PHE A 521 -6.54 -16.03 -14.60
C PHE A 521 -5.25 -16.28 -13.80
N VAL A 522 -4.13 -15.95 -14.40
CA VAL A 522 -2.83 -15.77 -13.75
C VAL A 522 -2.36 -14.35 -14.04
N PHE A 523 -2.10 -13.61 -13.00
CA PHE A 523 -1.32 -12.38 -13.06
C PHE A 523 0.02 -12.62 -12.38
N SER A 524 1.09 -12.16 -12.99
CA SER A 524 2.43 -12.16 -12.41
C SER A 524 3.10 -10.83 -12.65
N ASP A 525 3.87 -10.34 -11.70
CA ASP A 525 4.71 -9.18 -11.86
C ASP A 525 6.15 -9.56 -11.56
N GLU A 526 6.96 -9.63 -12.60
CA GLU A 526 8.35 -10.09 -12.53
C GLU A 526 9.30 -8.99 -12.06
N GLU A 527 8.83 -7.77 -11.87
CA GLU A 527 9.62 -6.71 -11.24
C GLU A 527 9.49 -6.74 -9.74
N ASP A 528 8.29 -6.98 -9.22
CA ASP A 528 7.99 -7.04 -7.80
C ASP A 528 7.95 -8.48 -7.23
N GLY A 529 8.06 -9.48 -8.10
CA GLY A 529 8.11 -10.88 -7.69
C GLY A 529 6.81 -11.40 -7.11
N VAL A 530 5.65 -10.93 -7.59
CA VAL A 530 4.35 -11.32 -7.05
C VAL A 530 3.48 -12.01 -8.10
N VAL A 531 2.61 -12.91 -7.61
CA VAL A 531 1.58 -13.57 -8.42
C VAL A 531 0.23 -13.45 -7.75
N ALA A 532 -0.82 -13.37 -8.58
CA ALA A 532 -2.22 -13.49 -8.18
C ALA A 532 -2.91 -14.47 -9.15
N ILE A 533 -3.46 -15.54 -8.61
CA ILE A 533 -4.02 -16.64 -9.39
C ILE A 533 -5.44 -16.92 -8.92
N LYS A 534 -6.37 -16.97 -9.86
CA LYS A 534 -7.69 -17.56 -9.67
C LYS A 534 -7.75 -18.82 -10.52
N ASN A 535 -8.03 -19.97 -9.88
CA ASN A 535 -8.17 -21.26 -10.55
C ASN A 535 -9.40 -21.99 -9.99
N GLY A 536 -10.52 -21.86 -10.67
CA GLY A 536 -11.81 -22.29 -10.18
C GLY A 536 -12.23 -21.53 -8.91
N GLU A 537 -12.30 -22.26 -7.81
CA GLU A 537 -12.64 -21.71 -6.48
C GLU A 537 -11.41 -21.43 -5.61
N GLU A 538 -10.22 -21.70 -6.11
CA GLU A 538 -8.97 -21.44 -5.41
C GLU A 538 -8.47 -20.03 -5.71
N ILE A 539 -8.02 -19.33 -4.67
CA ILE A 539 -7.35 -18.04 -4.76
C ILE A 539 -5.96 -18.20 -4.18
N PHE A 540 -4.96 -17.91 -4.99
CA PHE A 540 -3.56 -18.07 -4.61
C PHE A 540 -2.79 -16.78 -4.89
N TYR A 541 -2.24 -16.21 -3.84
CA TYR A 541 -1.30 -15.09 -3.92
C TYR A 541 0.06 -15.52 -3.39
N ALA A 542 1.13 -15.07 -4.01
CA ALA A 542 2.47 -15.26 -3.47
C ALA A 542 3.38 -14.07 -3.80
N SER A 543 4.27 -13.75 -2.87
CA SER A 543 5.46 -12.94 -3.09
C SER A 543 6.67 -13.85 -3.05
N LEU A 544 7.39 -13.96 -4.18
CA LEU A 544 8.65 -14.66 -4.29
C LEU A 544 9.82 -13.74 -3.93
N TYR A 545 9.62 -12.43 -4.08
CA TYR A 545 10.54 -11.41 -3.64
C TYR A 545 9.77 -10.38 -2.79
N TRP A 546 10.13 -10.24 -1.54
CA TRP A 546 9.39 -9.38 -0.60
C TRP A 546 10.28 -8.60 0.38
N ARG A 547 11.60 -8.71 0.23
CA ARG A 547 12.58 -7.99 1.04
C ARG A 547 13.60 -7.30 0.16
N ALA A 548 13.44 -6.00 -0.03
CA ALA A 548 14.32 -5.23 -0.89
C ALA A 548 15.56 -4.70 -0.17
N ARG A 549 15.54 -4.64 1.15
CA ARG A 549 16.59 -3.95 1.90
C ARG A 549 17.83 -4.80 2.18
N ASN A 550 17.64 -6.11 2.35
CA ASN A 550 18.71 -7.00 2.78
C ASN A 550 19.30 -7.79 1.62
N ALA A 551 19.45 -9.09 1.82
CA ALA A 551 19.97 -10.01 0.85
C ALA A 551 18.91 -11.04 0.45
N VAL A 552 19.20 -11.90 -0.49
CA VAL A 552 18.32 -13.00 -0.90
C VAL A 552 18.08 -13.91 0.31
N ASN A 553 16.81 -14.09 0.69
CA ASN A 553 16.42 -14.83 1.89
C ASN A 553 15.82 -16.21 1.63
N PHE A 554 15.56 -16.59 0.39
CA PHE A 554 14.97 -17.86 -0.03
C PHE A 554 13.62 -18.19 0.60
N LEU A 555 12.84 -17.16 0.91
CA LEU A 555 11.51 -17.30 1.52
C LEU A 555 10.45 -16.60 0.67
N ALA A 556 9.35 -17.30 0.40
CA ALA A 556 8.14 -16.74 -0.19
C ALA A 556 7.07 -16.53 0.88
N ARG A 557 6.24 -15.51 0.70
CA ARG A 557 4.99 -15.32 1.45
C ARG A 557 3.83 -15.80 0.58
N VAL A 558 2.91 -16.54 1.18
CA VAL A 558 1.78 -17.14 0.48
C VAL A 558 0.49 -16.88 1.24
N HIS A 559 -0.54 -16.48 0.49
CA HIS A 559 -1.93 -16.54 0.93
C HIS A 559 -2.70 -17.44 -0.02
N PHE A 560 -3.24 -18.52 0.50
CA PHE A 560 -3.93 -19.53 -0.31
C PHE A 560 -5.25 -19.95 0.33
N THR A 561 -6.32 -19.60 -0.33
CA THR A 561 -7.70 -19.88 0.12
C THR A 561 -8.37 -20.85 -0.84
N THR A 562 -8.96 -21.87 -0.26
CA THR A 562 -9.84 -22.84 -0.94
C THR A 562 -11.23 -22.81 -0.30
N PRO A 563 -12.26 -23.45 -0.88
CA PRO A 563 -13.56 -23.54 -0.23
C PRO A 563 -13.52 -24.11 1.19
N THR A 564 -12.54 -24.97 1.51
CA THR A 564 -12.49 -25.71 2.77
C THR A 564 -11.34 -25.35 3.69
N VAL A 565 -10.32 -24.63 3.23
CA VAL A 565 -9.13 -24.32 4.03
C VAL A 565 -8.56 -22.95 3.67
N ASP A 566 -8.29 -22.15 4.68
CA ASP A 566 -7.63 -20.84 4.57
C ASP A 566 -6.22 -20.93 5.13
N ARG A 567 -5.20 -20.50 4.37
CA ARG A 567 -3.79 -20.61 4.71
C ARG A 567 -3.06 -19.32 4.49
N ILE A 568 -2.17 -19.01 5.43
CA ILE A 568 -1.14 -18.00 5.30
C ILE A 568 0.18 -18.67 5.61
N ALA A 569 1.19 -18.45 4.82
CA ALA A 569 2.46 -19.12 5.03
C ALA A 569 3.66 -18.27 4.64
N VAL A 570 4.74 -18.45 5.38
CA VAL A 570 6.10 -18.14 4.95
C VAL A 570 6.77 -19.48 4.69
N VAL A 571 7.24 -19.70 3.47
CA VAL A 571 7.79 -21.00 3.05
C VAL A 571 9.10 -20.85 2.28
N HIS A 572 9.95 -21.86 2.35
CA HIS A 572 11.17 -21.88 1.55
C HIS A 572 10.87 -22.00 0.06
N GLU A 573 11.65 -21.29 -0.73
CA GLU A 573 11.69 -21.34 -2.19
C GLU A 573 13.12 -21.46 -2.69
N GLU A 574 13.28 -21.77 -3.96
CA GLU A 574 14.59 -21.76 -4.62
C GLU A 574 14.77 -20.43 -5.36
N ALA A 575 15.95 -19.83 -5.21
CA ALA A 575 16.37 -18.65 -5.94
C ALA A 575 17.70 -18.87 -6.65
N GLN A 576 17.77 -18.50 -7.92
CA GLN A 576 19.00 -18.44 -8.70
C GLN A 576 19.37 -16.97 -8.90
N PHE A 577 20.63 -16.62 -8.75
CA PHE A 577 21.12 -15.26 -8.92
C PHE A 577 22.63 -15.24 -9.17
N THR A 578 23.12 -14.12 -9.68
CA THR A 578 24.55 -13.86 -9.78
C THR A 578 25.01 -13.23 -8.46
N PRO A 579 25.90 -13.89 -7.69
CA PRO A 579 26.38 -13.33 -6.42
C PRO A 579 27.20 -12.05 -6.64
N SER A 580 27.05 -11.06 -5.76
CA SER A 580 27.91 -9.87 -5.72
C SER A 580 29.25 -10.13 -5.05
N GLY A 581 29.38 -11.23 -4.30
CA GLY A 581 30.48 -11.49 -3.37
C GLY A 581 30.30 -10.84 -2.01
N GLN A 582 29.28 -10.03 -1.82
CA GLN A 582 28.92 -9.39 -0.55
C GLN A 582 27.89 -10.22 0.20
N PHE A 583 27.86 -10.00 1.54
CA PHE A 583 26.90 -10.65 2.43
C PHE A 583 26.31 -9.62 3.38
N TYR A 584 25.04 -9.81 3.70
CA TYR A 584 24.39 -9.15 4.82
C TYR A 584 24.37 -10.09 6.02
N THR A 585 24.89 -9.62 7.15
CA THR A 585 24.82 -10.37 8.40
C THR A 585 23.63 -9.88 9.21
N ARG A 586 22.69 -10.77 9.52
CA ARG A 586 21.50 -10.42 10.31
C ARG A 586 21.92 -10.04 11.74
N PRO A 587 21.45 -8.92 12.26
CA PRO A 587 21.73 -8.50 13.64
C PRO A 587 21.00 -9.39 14.64
N ASP A 588 21.49 -9.43 15.87
CA ASP A 588 20.86 -10.20 16.95
C ASP A 588 19.54 -9.56 17.44
N HIS A 589 19.46 -8.26 17.36
CA HIS A 589 18.23 -7.55 17.70
C HIS A 589 17.61 -6.90 16.47
N ILE A 590 16.33 -6.70 16.56
CA ILE A 590 15.54 -6.18 15.47
C ILE A 590 15.38 -4.69 15.65
N ASN A 591 15.79 -3.98 14.62
CA ASN A 591 15.54 -2.57 14.52
C ASN A 591 14.23 -2.34 13.77
N PHE A 592 13.29 -1.65 14.38
CA PHE A 592 12.04 -1.27 13.74
C PHE A 592 12.18 0.10 13.09
N GLY A 593 11.64 0.24 11.90
CA GLY A 593 11.58 1.49 11.19
C GLY A 593 12.70 1.68 10.16
N PHE A 594 12.61 2.77 9.43
CA PHE A 594 13.54 3.14 8.36
C PHE A 594 14.88 3.66 8.85
N ALA A 595 15.00 3.98 10.14
CA ALA A 595 16.20 4.58 10.65
C ALA A 595 17.22 3.50 11.01
N ASN A 596 18.35 3.50 10.37
CA ASN A 596 19.54 2.86 10.90
C ASN A 596 19.81 3.46 12.28
N GLY A 597 19.77 2.64 13.31
CA GLY A 597 20.06 3.08 14.66
C GLY A 597 18.86 3.53 15.49
N GLY A 598 17.67 3.00 15.22
CA GLY A 598 16.54 3.13 16.13
C GLY A 598 16.92 2.80 17.57
N PRO A 599 16.16 3.24 18.57
CA PRO A 599 16.52 3.11 19.97
C PRO A 599 16.86 1.67 20.30
N LYS A 600 17.95 1.46 21.03
CA LYS A 600 18.32 0.14 21.54
C LYS A 600 17.15 -0.39 22.34
N PHE A 601 16.77 -1.64 22.09
CA PHE A 601 15.72 -2.29 22.82
C PHE A 601 16.02 -2.37 24.30
N PRO A 602 15.15 -1.89 25.16
CA PRO A 602 15.27 -2.16 26.59
C PRO A 602 14.81 -3.58 26.95
N VAL A 603 14.16 -4.30 26.03
CA VAL A 603 13.77 -5.69 26.22
C VAL A 603 14.59 -6.56 25.27
N GLU A 604 15.19 -7.59 25.81
CA GLU A 604 16.02 -8.55 25.08
C GLU A 604 15.17 -9.39 24.13
N LEU A 605 14.91 -8.87 22.92
CA LEU A 605 14.36 -9.65 21.83
C LEU A 605 15.51 -10.12 20.95
N HIS A 606 16.02 -11.29 21.25
CA HIS A 606 17.02 -11.92 20.43
C HIS A 606 16.39 -12.62 19.23
N SER A 607 17.04 -12.50 18.08
CA SER A 607 16.61 -13.18 16.85
C SER A 607 17.20 -14.58 16.75
N ALA A 608 16.40 -15.55 16.38
CA ALA A 608 16.87 -16.88 16.03
C ALA A 608 17.78 -16.89 14.78
N HIS A 609 17.73 -15.84 14.01
CA HIS A 609 18.52 -15.64 12.79
C HIS A 609 19.78 -14.78 13.03
N ALA A 610 20.09 -14.43 14.27
CA ALA A 610 21.26 -13.62 14.59
C ALA A 610 22.56 -14.23 14.07
N GLY A 611 23.38 -13.44 13.38
CA GLY A 611 24.65 -13.86 12.80
C GLY A 611 24.54 -14.64 11.49
N GLU A 612 23.34 -14.92 10.99
CA GLU A 612 23.14 -15.55 9.69
C GLU A 612 23.66 -14.64 8.58
N LYS A 613 24.46 -15.20 7.67
CA LYS A 613 25.00 -14.49 6.51
C LYS A 613 24.19 -14.83 5.29
N LEU A 614 23.51 -13.83 4.75
CA LEU A 614 22.73 -13.95 3.53
C LEU A 614 23.49 -13.37 2.34
N PRO A 615 23.52 -14.05 1.19
CA PRO A 615 24.17 -13.55 -0.01
C PRO A 615 23.39 -12.37 -0.62
N ILE A 616 24.14 -11.41 -1.14
CA ILE A 616 23.59 -10.28 -1.88
C ILE A 616 23.73 -10.57 -3.37
N ALA A 617 22.65 -10.43 -4.11
CA ALA A 617 22.66 -10.54 -5.56
C ALA A 617 23.46 -9.38 -6.19
N LYS A 618 23.97 -9.58 -7.41
CA LYS A 618 24.67 -8.52 -8.14
C LYS A 618 23.75 -7.31 -8.32
N ILE A 619 24.21 -6.18 -7.84
CA ILE A 619 23.53 -4.89 -8.02
C ILE A 619 23.81 -4.37 -9.44
N PRO A 620 22.86 -3.72 -10.12
CA PRO A 620 23.09 -3.11 -11.41
C PRO A 620 24.23 -2.10 -11.39
N ASP A 621 24.96 -2.02 -12.51
CA ASP A 621 26.07 -1.08 -12.63
C ASP A 621 25.58 0.37 -12.48
N GLY A 622 26.35 1.17 -11.74
CA GLY A 622 26.01 2.57 -11.46
C GLY A 622 25.08 2.79 -10.26
N VAL A 623 24.56 1.74 -9.65
CA VAL A 623 23.78 1.83 -8.41
C VAL A 623 24.73 1.75 -7.22
N MET A 624 24.70 2.77 -6.35
CA MET A 624 25.46 2.75 -5.11
C MET A 624 24.70 1.92 -4.06
N PHE A 625 25.40 1.01 -3.42
CA PHE A 625 24.83 0.15 -2.38
C PHE A 625 25.89 -0.30 -1.38
N GLN A 626 25.51 -0.34 -0.12
CA GLN A 626 26.28 -1.00 0.94
C GLN A 626 25.40 -2.04 1.66
N PRO A 627 25.96 -3.18 2.12
CA PRO A 627 25.18 -4.18 2.84
C PRO A 627 24.46 -3.58 4.06
N GLY A 628 23.14 -3.78 4.13
CA GLY A 628 22.28 -3.20 5.14
C GLY A 628 21.62 -1.89 4.76
N ASP A 629 22.02 -1.27 3.64
CA ASP A 629 21.35 -0.10 3.10
C ASP A 629 20.00 -0.48 2.49
N GLU A 630 19.09 0.47 2.50
CA GLU A 630 17.82 0.36 1.81
C GLU A 630 18.01 0.40 0.29
N SER A 631 17.57 -0.66 -0.39
CA SER A 631 17.75 -0.78 -1.84
C SER A 631 16.71 -1.70 -2.45
N ILE A 632 16.14 -1.28 -3.55
CA ILE A 632 15.20 -2.07 -4.34
C ILE A 632 15.85 -3.25 -5.07
N TYR A 633 17.16 -3.35 -5.04
CA TYR A 633 17.91 -4.41 -5.74
C TYR A 633 18.44 -5.49 -4.81
N ALA A 634 18.62 -5.18 -3.53
CA ALA A 634 19.43 -5.97 -2.60
C ALA A 634 18.97 -7.41 -2.37
N GLY A 635 17.69 -7.67 -2.39
CA GLY A 635 17.13 -9.00 -2.16
C GLY A 635 16.68 -9.73 -3.41
N LYS A 636 16.87 -9.17 -4.58
CA LYS A 636 16.37 -9.74 -5.84
C LYS A 636 17.28 -10.83 -6.39
N GLY A 637 16.67 -12.01 -6.60
CA GLY A 637 17.24 -13.05 -7.43
C GLY A 637 16.94 -12.82 -8.93
N ASP A 638 17.56 -13.65 -9.77
CA ASP A 638 17.33 -13.65 -11.21
C ASP A 638 16.14 -14.54 -11.58
N PHE A 639 15.97 -15.67 -10.88
CA PHE A 639 14.93 -16.65 -11.13
C PHE A 639 14.50 -17.30 -9.81
N TYR A 640 13.19 -17.37 -9.59
CA TYR A 640 12.59 -17.99 -8.41
C TYR A 640 11.75 -19.20 -8.81
N THR A 641 11.78 -20.22 -7.94
CA THR A 641 10.92 -21.41 -8.05
C THR A 641 10.22 -21.64 -6.73
N LEU A 642 8.89 -21.59 -6.74
CA LEU A 642 8.04 -21.87 -5.59
C LEU A 642 7.17 -23.09 -5.86
N ARG A 643 7.28 -24.12 -5.02
CA ARG A 643 6.34 -25.23 -4.95
C ARG A 643 5.42 -25.03 -3.74
N TYR A 644 4.09 -24.98 -4.00
CA TYR A 644 3.11 -24.87 -2.94
C TYR A 644 1.86 -25.70 -3.26
N GLY A 645 1.69 -26.84 -2.59
CA GLY A 645 0.64 -27.79 -2.88
C GLY A 645 0.66 -28.30 -4.33
N ALA A 646 -0.44 -28.07 -5.04
CA ALA A 646 -0.58 -28.44 -6.45
C ALA A 646 0.04 -27.43 -7.42
N TYR A 647 0.60 -26.31 -6.95
CA TYR A 647 1.17 -25.26 -7.78
C TYR A 647 2.68 -25.34 -7.81
N LEU A 648 3.26 -25.11 -8.98
CA LEU A 648 4.68 -24.87 -9.19
C LEU A 648 4.83 -23.59 -10.01
N VAL A 649 5.44 -22.58 -9.42
CA VAL A 649 5.66 -21.29 -10.05
C VAL A 649 7.14 -21.15 -10.37
N GLY A 650 7.48 -20.83 -11.62
CA GLY A 650 8.81 -20.42 -12.03
C GLY A 650 8.74 -19.01 -12.59
N MET A 651 9.44 -18.05 -11.95
CA MET A 651 9.40 -16.64 -12.31
C MET A 651 10.80 -16.15 -12.68
N ASN A 652 10.94 -15.58 -13.88
CA ASN A 652 12.17 -15.01 -14.38
C ASN A 652 12.12 -13.47 -14.33
N LEU A 653 12.95 -12.88 -13.47
CA LEU A 653 13.02 -11.43 -13.26
C LEU A 653 13.98 -10.73 -14.22
N THR A 654 14.79 -11.48 -14.97
CA THR A 654 15.79 -10.90 -15.88
C THR A 654 15.16 -10.39 -17.18
N THR A 655 15.87 -9.53 -17.87
CA THR A 655 15.42 -8.96 -19.15
C THR A 655 16.03 -9.66 -20.37
N ASP A 656 17.04 -10.52 -20.16
CA ASP A 656 17.91 -11.00 -21.23
C ASP A 656 18.25 -12.49 -21.15
N ARG A 657 17.94 -13.18 -20.06
CA ARG A 657 18.27 -14.60 -19.87
C ARG A 657 17.06 -15.49 -19.79
N THR A 658 17.15 -16.69 -20.32
CA THR A 658 16.17 -17.76 -20.15
C THR A 658 16.65 -18.69 -19.04
N PHE A 659 15.74 -19.09 -18.17
CA PHE A 659 15.99 -20.08 -17.11
C PHE A 659 15.18 -21.35 -17.36
N GLU A 660 15.55 -22.41 -16.67
CA GLU A 660 14.88 -23.70 -16.75
C GLU A 660 14.12 -23.98 -15.46
N LEU A 661 12.80 -24.12 -15.55
CA LEU A 661 11.95 -24.60 -14.46
C LEU A 661 12.04 -26.13 -14.40
N LYS A 662 12.64 -26.64 -13.35
CA LYS A 662 12.67 -28.10 -13.06
C LYS A 662 11.30 -28.56 -12.65
N THR A 663 10.83 -29.64 -13.26
CA THR A 663 9.54 -30.26 -12.96
C THR A 663 9.72 -31.55 -12.16
N PRO A 664 8.79 -31.93 -11.27
CA PRO A 664 8.86 -33.20 -10.57
C PRO A 664 8.88 -34.38 -11.54
N ALA A 665 9.82 -35.31 -11.38
CA ALA A 665 10.01 -36.42 -12.31
C ALA A 665 8.84 -37.43 -12.29
N GLU A 666 8.11 -37.50 -11.17
CA GLU A 666 6.97 -38.39 -10.97
C GLU A 666 5.67 -37.91 -11.62
N ILE A 667 5.64 -36.68 -12.16
CA ILE A 667 4.44 -36.08 -12.76
C ILE A 667 4.60 -36.03 -14.28
N ALA A 668 3.74 -36.74 -15.00
CA ALA A 668 3.84 -36.83 -16.45
C ALA A 668 3.27 -35.61 -17.19
N SER A 669 2.29 -34.91 -16.61
CA SER A 669 1.67 -33.76 -17.26
C SER A 669 1.12 -32.77 -16.23
N ALA A 670 0.99 -31.51 -16.65
CA ALA A 670 0.39 -30.45 -15.85
C ALA A 670 -0.43 -29.49 -16.72
N LYS A 671 -1.39 -28.80 -16.13
CA LYS A 671 -2.03 -27.64 -16.74
C LYS A 671 -1.10 -26.44 -16.55
N GLU A 672 -0.63 -25.85 -17.62
CA GLU A 672 0.08 -24.55 -17.54
C GLU A 672 -0.99 -23.45 -17.57
N LEU A 673 -1.09 -22.72 -16.43
CA LEU A 673 -2.25 -21.86 -16.19
C LEU A 673 -2.21 -20.53 -16.96
N VAL A 674 -1.03 -20.05 -17.33
CA VAL A 674 -0.90 -18.79 -18.11
C VAL A 674 -1.41 -18.99 -19.54
N SER A 675 -1.07 -20.09 -20.18
CA SER A 675 -1.56 -20.44 -21.52
C SER A 675 -2.87 -21.21 -21.53
N GLY A 676 -3.28 -21.76 -20.36
CA GLY A 676 -4.43 -22.65 -20.24
C GLY A 676 -4.24 -24.06 -20.85
N LYS A 677 -3.03 -24.42 -21.30
CA LYS A 677 -2.75 -25.69 -22.01
C LYS A 677 -2.28 -26.77 -21.04
N THR A 678 -2.64 -28.02 -21.35
CA THR A 678 -1.98 -29.18 -20.73
C THR A 678 -0.66 -29.43 -21.45
N ILE A 679 0.42 -29.50 -20.69
CA ILE A 679 1.77 -29.77 -21.20
C ILE A 679 2.30 -31.09 -20.66
N GLN A 680 3.07 -31.80 -21.46
CA GLN A 680 3.80 -32.98 -21.04
C GLN A 680 5.09 -32.58 -20.34
N LEU A 681 5.36 -33.18 -19.20
CA LEU A 681 6.55 -32.97 -18.40
C LEU A 681 7.50 -34.17 -18.65
N GLY A 682 8.75 -33.93 -18.76
CA GLY A 682 9.79 -34.93 -19.04
C GLY A 682 11.15 -34.27 -19.24
N ALA A 683 11.13 -32.97 -19.40
CA ALA A 683 12.31 -32.11 -19.47
C ALA A 683 12.02 -30.81 -18.73
N PRO A 684 13.07 -30.10 -18.29
CA PRO A 684 12.91 -28.74 -17.74
C PRO A 684 12.22 -27.82 -18.75
N LEU A 685 11.40 -26.91 -18.24
CA LEU A 685 10.63 -25.97 -19.07
C LEU A 685 11.38 -24.63 -19.17
N PRO A 686 11.57 -24.09 -20.37
CA PRO A 686 12.20 -22.79 -20.52
C PRO A 686 11.24 -21.69 -20.04
N VAL A 687 11.76 -20.78 -19.21
CA VAL A 687 11.10 -19.57 -18.74
C VAL A 687 11.82 -18.38 -19.33
N ALA A 688 11.17 -17.72 -20.28
CA ALA A 688 11.73 -16.59 -21.01
C ALA A 688 11.99 -15.37 -20.09
N PRO A 689 12.78 -14.38 -20.53
CA PRO A 689 12.94 -13.14 -19.79
C PRO A 689 11.60 -12.48 -19.47
N ARG A 690 11.49 -11.89 -18.27
CA ARG A 690 10.28 -11.20 -17.81
C ARG A 690 8.99 -12.00 -17.99
N SER A 691 9.07 -13.30 -17.66
CA SER A 691 7.91 -14.18 -17.75
C SER A 691 7.80 -15.12 -16.55
N THR A 692 6.62 -15.65 -16.38
CA THR A 692 6.28 -16.61 -15.33
C THR A 692 5.57 -17.79 -15.94
N VAL A 693 5.93 -18.99 -15.49
CA VAL A 693 5.25 -20.26 -15.78
C VAL A 693 4.58 -20.71 -14.49
N VAL A 694 3.30 -21.03 -14.57
CA VAL A 694 2.54 -21.60 -13.45
C VAL A 694 1.97 -22.94 -13.84
N LEU A 695 2.49 -23.99 -13.23
CA LEU A 695 1.99 -25.36 -13.42
C LEU A 695 1.04 -25.72 -12.30
N PHE A 696 -0.10 -26.30 -12.68
CA PHE A 696 -1.07 -26.88 -11.78
C PHE A 696 -1.15 -28.39 -12.01
N PHE A 697 -0.88 -29.14 -10.95
CA PHE A 697 -0.92 -30.58 -10.95
C PHE A 697 -2.30 -31.01 -10.44
N ALA A 698 -3.22 -31.31 -11.35
CA ALA A 698 -4.50 -31.90 -10.97
C ALA A 698 -4.24 -33.21 -10.21
N LYS A 699 -4.94 -33.40 -9.08
CA LYS A 699 -4.88 -34.62 -8.30
C LYS A 699 -5.59 -35.77 -9.04
#